data_e8f1f4d46b4dd41517cf63ff8ce68cc7
#
_entry.id   e8f1f4d46b4dd41517cf63ff8ce68cc7
#
_cell.length_a   1.000
_cell.length_b   1.000
_cell.length_c   1.000
_cell.angle_alpha   90.00
_cell.angle_beta   90.00
_cell.angle_gamma   90.00
#
_symmetry.space_group_name_H-M   'P 1'
#
loop_
_entity.id
_entity.type
_entity.pdbx_description
1 polymer ?
#
loop_
_entity_poly.entity_id
_entity_poly.type
_entity_poly.pdbx_seq_one_letter_code
_entity_poly.pdbx_strand_id
1 'polypeptide(L)'
;MMLSTRAAAASARSTHAPSTSRKPANGACAAHGSLGRATARASGAWSRRVARAAPGTTTTTTTVIVRSSSAASASAFGADDASVVRAPRPAYVPGVISDPNYVRVFDTTLRDGEQSPGATLTSKEKLDIATSLAKLGVDIIEAGFPIASPDDLEAVRNIAKKVGNEVYPDGYVPVICGLSRANKKDIDAAWEGVRHALRPRIHTFIATSPIHMESKLRKTPDEVVEIAVNAVKYARSLGCVDVEFSPEDAGRSDPEFLYRILSAVVEAGATTLNIPDTVGFCLPDEFGTLIAGIKANVKGIEGAVISTHCQNDLGLSTANSLAGVANGARQVECTINGIGERAGNASLEEVAMAIYMRGQARLMGAYTGINPVYIYPSSQMVKNFSGMAIQPHKAIVGANAFAHESGIHQDGMLKNKLTYEIIAPETIGYFRGDNDVGVVMGKHSGRHALSSKLKQLGVPMEGAELDAMFTRFKLVAETKLGGVNDDELLAIVRDGESVSDPAWALESVQVVCGTMGLPTATVKMIAKDGTAHISCVVGTGPVDAVFKAIDALVRLDVVLTEYRVTAVTAGINALAETTVAIKPKEGTEQKVGTSVFKTNLQTGEKGLRTFTATGADTDIVVSSARAYVIALNRMVEYVAKSGTYVDAEVVSR
;
A
#
# COMPACT_ATOMS: atom_id res chain seq x y z
N MET A 1 59.06 -1.16 19.74
CA MET A 1 59.23 -2.50 20.30
C MET A 1 58.14 -3.34 19.66
N MET A 2 58.43 -3.94 18.53
CA MET A 2 59.01 -5.29 18.36
C MET A 2 58.11 -6.36 18.96
N LEU A 3 57.58 -7.09 18.13
CA LEU A 3 57.75 -8.42 17.49
C LEU A 3 56.55 -9.30 17.89
N SER A 4 55.96 -10.07 17.13
CA SER A 4 56.12 -10.87 15.92
C SER A 4 55.38 -12.21 16.04
N THR A 5 54.70 -12.56 14.97
CA THR A 5 54.63 -13.89 14.30
C THR A 5 53.95 -15.05 15.03
N ARG A 6 53.14 -15.92 14.47
CA ARG A 6 53.18 -16.70 13.22
C ARG A 6 51.88 -17.48 13.02
N ALA A 7 51.43 -17.57 11.86
CA ALA A 7 50.79 -18.54 11.08
C ALA A 7 50.99 -20.02 11.38
N ALA A 8 49.95 -20.83 11.17
CA ALA A 8 50.06 -22.21 10.70
C ALA A 8 48.81 -22.61 9.92
N ALA A 9 49.05 -22.97 8.67
CA ALA A 9 48.11 -23.63 7.77
C ALA A 9 48.27 -25.15 7.85
N ALA A 10 47.19 -25.90 7.60
CA ALA A 10 47.19 -27.29 7.14
C ALA A 10 45.84 -27.57 6.49
N SER A 11 45.74 -27.73 5.30
CA SER A 11 45.77 -28.63 4.14
C SER A 11 45.51 -30.11 4.45
N ALA A 12 44.44 -30.65 3.80
CA ALA A 12 44.32 -31.99 3.21
C ALA A 12 42.94 -32.10 2.54
N ARG A 13 42.84 -32.11 1.21
CA ARG A 13 42.80 -33.18 0.20
C ARG A 13 41.58 -34.10 0.35
N SER A 14 40.60 -33.90 -0.50
CA SER A 14 40.13 -34.58 -1.73
C SER A 14 40.17 -36.11 -1.72
N THR A 15 39.00 -36.74 -1.94
CA THR A 15 38.89 -37.93 -2.81
C THR A 15 37.49 -38.03 -3.45
N HIS A 16 37.53 -38.21 -4.71
CA HIS A 16 36.66 -38.60 -5.81
C HIS A 16 35.38 -39.41 -5.55
N ALA A 17 34.43 -39.11 -6.46
CA ALA A 17 33.24 -39.84 -6.85
C ALA A 17 33.52 -41.25 -7.45
N PRO A 18 32.51 -42.09 -7.79
CA PRO A 18 31.89 -41.90 -9.06
C PRO A 18 30.36 -42.16 -9.15
N SER A 19 29.83 -41.66 -10.23
CA SER A 19 28.52 -41.77 -10.89
C SER A 19 28.03 -43.21 -11.14
N THR A 20 26.69 -43.39 -11.11
CA THR A 20 26.03 -44.30 -12.06
C THR A 20 24.66 -43.73 -12.49
N SER A 21 24.56 -43.59 -13.79
CA SER A 21 23.39 -43.28 -14.60
C SER A 21 22.40 -44.44 -14.65
N ARG A 22 21.10 -44.17 -14.66
CA ARG A 22 20.10 -44.94 -15.42
C ARG A 22 18.85 -44.13 -15.71
N LYS A 23 18.61 -43.84 -16.97
CA LYS A 23 17.34 -43.63 -17.67
C LYS A 23 17.12 -44.84 -18.60
N PRO A 24 16.00 -44.89 -19.32
CA PRO A 24 14.56 -44.85 -19.02
C PRO A 24 13.85 -46.12 -19.55
N ALA A 25 12.53 -46.24 -19.31
CA ALA A 25 11.70 -47.12 -20.11
C ALA A 25 10.33 -46.49 -20.37
N ASN A 26 10.06 -46.30 -21.65
CA ASN A 26 8.77 -45.97 -22.25
C ASN A 26 7.75 -47.12 -22.09
N GLY A 27 6.49 -46.75 -21.95
CA GLY A 27 5.37 -47.69 -22.09
C GLY A 27 4.10 -46.93 -22.43
N ALA A 28 3.84 -46.77 -23.73
CA ALA A 28 2.58 -46.29 -24.24
C ALA A 28 1.57 -47.45 -24.29
N CYS A 29 0.32 -47.16 -23.93
CA CYS A 29 -0.81 -47.89 -24.50
C CYS A 29 -2.04 -47.02 -24.56
N ALA A 30 -2.52 -46.80 -25.77
CA ALA A 30 -3.76 -46.16 -26.14
C ALA A 30 -4.91 -47.14 -26.02
N ALA A 31 -6.09 -46.67 -25.65
CA ALA A 31 -7.35 -47.29 -26.12
C ALA A 31 -8.48 -46.25 -26.12
N HIS A 32 -9.11 -46.18 -27.26
CA HIS A 32 -10.30 -45.43 -27.64
C HIS A 32 -11.55 -45.84 -26.85
N GLY A 33 -12.47 -44.89 -26.68
CA GLY A 33 -13.86 -45.16 -26.29
C GLY A 33 -14.71 -43.90 -26.39
N SER A 34 -15.37 -43.74 -27.52
CA SER A 34 -16.39 -42.72 -27.86
C SER A 34 -17.79 -43.11 -27.35
N LEU A 35 -18.72 -42.12 -27.40
CA LEU A 35 -20.17 -42.15 -27.16
C LEU A 35 -20.57 -41.66 -25.76
N GLY A 36 -21.51 -40.73 -25.56
CA GLY A 36 -22.60 -40.27 -26.38
C GLY A 36 -23.31 -39.11 -25.66
N ARG A 37 -23.84 -38.21 -26.46
CA ARG A 37 -24.76 -37.15 -26.04
C ARG A 37 -26.04 -37.70 -25.43
N ALA A 38 -26.48 -37.13 -24.29
CA ALA A 38 -27.90 -37.20 -23.94
C ALA A 38 -28.31 -35.86 -23.33
N THR A 39 -29.13 -35.15 -24.07
CA THR A 39 -29.92 -34.00 -23.63
C THR A 39 -31.12 -34.49 -22.85
N ALA A 40 -31.35 -33.99 -21.65
CA ALA A 40 -32.65 -34.10 -20.99
C ALA A 40 -33.03 -32.78 -20.33
N ARG A 41 -33.97 -32.10 -20.95
CA ARG A 41 -34.80 -31.05 -20.31
C ARG A 41 -35.73 -31.71 -19.31
N ALA A 42 -35.80 -31.18 -18.10
CA ALA A 42 -36.92 -31.43 -17.22
C ALA A 42 -37.38 -30.10 -16.61
N SER A 43 -38.51 -29.64 -17.12
CA SER A 43 -39.37 -28.62 -16.53
C SER A 43 -40.18 -29.25 -15.39
N GLY A 44 -40.01 -28.78 -14.17
CA GLY A 44 -40.82 -29.17 -13.02
C GLY A 44 -41.58 -27.97 -12.46
N ALA A 45 -42.86 -27.88 -12.78
CA ALA A 45 -43.80 -26.95 -12.22
C ALA A 45 -44.18 -27.37 -10.79
N TRP A 46 -44.05 -26.48 -9.82
CA TRP A 46 -44.59 -26.69 -8.46
C TRP A 46 -45.97 -26.05 -8.37
N SER A 47 -46.98 -26.93 -8.25
CA SER A 47 -48.37 -26.56 -7.97
C SER A 47 -48.56 -26.14 -6.51
N ARG A 48 -49.16 -24.97 -6.31
CA ARG A 48 -49.69 -24.52 -5.02
C ARG A 48 -50.94 -25.31 -4.66
N ARG A 49 -50.93 -25.96 -3.51
CA ARG A 49 -52.19 -26.41 -2.84
C ARG A 49 -52.68 -25.32 -1.91
N VAL A 50 -53.83 -24.81 -2.20
CA VAL A 50 -54.65 -23.95 -1.34
C VAL A 50 -55.46 -24.84 -0.38
N ALA A 51 -55.26 -24.72 0.93
CA ALA A 51 -56.13 -25.31 1.92
C ALA A 51 -57.16 -24.24 2.36
N ARG A 52 -58.45 -24.54 2.20
CA ARG A 52 -59.56 -23.78 2.72
C ARG A 52 -59.71 -24.07 4.23
N ALA A 53 -59.80 -23.02 5.05
CA ALA A 53 -60.26 -23.10 6.42
C ALA A 53 -61.60 -22.38 6.55
N ALA A 54 -62.50 -22.98 7.32
CA ALA A 54 -63.87 -22.51 7.63
C ALA A 54 -63.90 -21.43 8.72
N PRO A 55 -65.02 -20.68 8.86
CA PRO A 55 -65.04 -19.41 9.60
C PRO A 55 -65.51 -19.57 11.06
N GLY A 56 -65.01 -18.68 11.90
CA GLY A 56 -65.65 -18.37 13.16
C GLY A 56 -64.69 -18.11 14.31
N THR A 57 -64.41 -16.85 14.60
CA THR A 57 -64.57 -16.22 15.92
C THR A 57 -64.03 -14.77 15.88
N THR A 58 -64.85 -13.89 16.33
CA THR A 58 -64.66 -12.44 16.46
C THR A 58 -63.50 -12.12 17.41
N THR A 59 -62.51 -11.40 16.96
CA THR A 59 -61.54 -10.75 17.84
C THR A 59 -61.18 -9.37 17.28
N THR A 60 -61.23 -8.41 18.14
CA THR A 60 -61.04 -6.97 17.97
C THR A 60 -59.80 -6.62 17.17
N THR A 61 -59.97 -5.94 16.03
CA THR A 61 -58.90 -5.53 15.13
C THR A 61 -58.30 -4.22 15.62
N THR A 62 -57.11 -4.29 16.19
CA THR A 62 -56.24 -3.12 16.32
C THR A 62 -55.53 -2.94 15.00
N THR A 63 -55.93 -1.93 14.23
CA THR A 63 -55.33 -1.60 12.95
C THR A 63 -53.96 -0.99 13.19
N VAL A 64 -52.92 -1.80 13.05
CA VAL A 64 -51.53 -1.30 12.89
C VAL A 64 -51.38 -0.90 11.44
N ILE A 65 -51.33 0.41 11.19
CA ILE A 65 -51.04 0.97 9.88
C ILE A 65 -49.55 0.70 9.64
N VAL A 66 -49.22 -0.38 8.96
CA VAL A 66 -47.91 -0.56 8.35
C VAL A 66 -47.83 0.35 7.11
N ARG A 67 -47.29 1.52 7.27
CA ARG A 67 -46.88 2.32 6.12
C ARG A 67 -45.75 1.57 5.40
N SER A 68 -46.07 1.03 4.23
CA SER A 68 -45.10 0.53 3.28
C SER A 68 -44.27 1.71 2.75
N SER A 69 -43.09 1.92 3.28
CA SER A 69 -42.08 2.82 2.67
C SER A 69 -41.36 2.06 1.55
N SER A 70 -42.00 1.96 0.40
CA SER A 70 -41.33 1.59 -0.87
C SER A 70 -40.86 2.85 -1.55
N ALA A 71 -39.80 3.48 -1.05
CA ALA A 71 -39.01 4.51 -1.75
C ALA A 71 -37.76 4.88 -0.93
N ALA A 72 -36.91 3.90 -0.63
CA ALA A 72 -35.60 4.18 -0.03
C ALA A 72 -34.56 3.15 -0.49
N SER A 73 -34.37 3.03 -1.80
CA SER A 73 -33.34 2.15 -2.34
C SER A 73 -32.47 2.77 -3.43
N ALA A 74 -32.50 4.08 -3.60
CA ALA A 74 -31.72 4.76 -4.65
C ALA A 74 -30.91 5.99 -4.18
N SER A 75 -30.72 6.22 -2.87
CA SER A 75 -29.96 7.39 -2.39
C SER A 75 -28.82 7.07 -1.42
N ALA A 76 -28.34 5.85 -1.35
CA ALA A 76 -27.27 5.45 -0.42
C ALA A 76 -25.84 5.67 -0.97
N PHE A 77 -25.67 6.35 -2.09
CA PHE A 77 -24.37 6.66 -2.70
C PHE A 77 -24.26 8.14 -3.13
N GLY A 78 -24.74 9.03 -2.29
CA GLY A 78 -24.54 10.47 -2.48
C GLY A 78 -23.22 10.88 -1.84
N ALA A 79 -22.21 11.15 -2.64
CA ALA A 79 -21.04 11.89 -2.22
C ALA A 79 -21.43 13.37 -2.13
N ASP A 80 -21.89 13.82 -0.97
CA ASP A 80 -21.94 15.22 -0.54
C ASP A 80 -22.66 15.31 0.81
N ASP A 81 -22.19 14.55 1.82
CA ASP A 81 -22.64 14.83 3.16
C ASP A 81 -21.44 14.89 4.12
N ALA A 82 -20.83 16.07 4.20
CA ALA A 82 -19.92 16.45 5.27
C ALA A 82 -20.64 16.50 6.65
N SER A 83 -21.88 16.06 6.71
CA SER A 83 -22.75 15.98 7.89
C SER A 83 -23.10 14.53 8.28
N VAL A 84 -22.25 13.54 8.00
CA VAL A 84 -22.41 12.24 8.68
C VAL A 84 -22.18 12.49 10.16
N VAL A 85 -23.27 12.74 10.88
CA VAL A 85 -23.27 12.79 12.35
C VAL A 85 -22.82 11.42 12.81
N ARG A 86 -21.54 11.30 13.14
CA ARG A 86 -21.00 10.06 13.73
C ARG A 86 -21.76 9.83 15.02
N ALA A 87 -22.25 8.60 15.20
CA ALA A 87 -22.74 8.21 16.50
C ALA A 87 -21.62 8.44 17.54
N PRO A 88 -21.91 9.09 18.67
CA PRO A 88 -20.88 9.40 19.65
C PRO A 88 -20.24 8.11 20.15
N ARG A 89 -18.92 8.12 20.30
CA ARG A 89 -18.17 7.01 20.87
C ARG A 89 -18.68 6.74 22.31
N PRO A 90 -19.02 5.49 22.68
CA PRO A 90 -19.41 5.15 24.05
C PRO A 90 -18.27 5.44 25.03
N ALA A 91 -18.64 5.80 26.28
CA ALA A 91 -17.66 5.92 27.35
C ALA A 91 -16.91 4.59 27.54
N TYR A 92 -15.59 4.68 27.69
CA TYR A 92 -14.78 3.49 27.89
C TYR A 92 -14.98 2.91 29.29
N VAL A 93 -15.37 1.64 29.33
CA VAL A 93 -15.45 0.82 30.54
C VAL A 93 -14.80 -0.52 30.26
N PRO A 94 -13.80 -0.99 31.05
CA PRO A 94 -13.25 -2.32 30.90
C PRO A 94 -14.33 -3.41 30.93
N GLY A 95 -14.25 -4.36 29.99
CA GLY A 95 -15.19 -5.49 29.94
C GLY A 95 -16.59 -5.19 29.41
N VAL A 96 -16.98 -3.92 29.27
CA VAL A 96 -18.32 -3.55 28.85
C VAL A 96 -18.31 -2.51 27.74
N ILE A 97 -19.18 -2.68 26.75
CA ILE A 97 -19.50 -1.68 25.74
C ILE A 97 -20.99 -1.37 25.85
N SER A 98 -21.31 -0.11 26.17
CA SER A 98 -22.69 0.30 26.42
C SER A 98 -23.58 0.31 25.17
N ASP A 99 -22.96 0.55 23.99
CA ASP A 99 -23.64 0.42 22.70
C ASP A 99 -23.21 -0.90 22.04
N PRO A 100 -24.13 -1.87 21.86
CA PRO A 100 -23.79 -3.18 21.30
C PRO A 100 -23.33 -3.13 19.83
N ASN A 101 -23.55 -2.02 19.15
CA ASN A 101 -23.12 -1.83 17.77
C ASN A 101 -21.71 -1.23 17.64
N TYR A 102 -21.19 -0.67 18.73
CA TYR A 102 -19.84 -0.11 18.72
C TYR A 102 -18.77 -1.19 18.70
N VAL A 103 -17.83 -1.07 17.79
CA VAL A 103 -16.66 -1.96 17.66
C VAL A 103 -15.41 -1.17 18.00
N ARG A 104 -14.71 -1.56 19.06
CA ARG A 104 -13.41 -0.98 19.43
C ARG A 104 -12.36 -1.37 18.41
N VAL A 105 -11.53 -0.44 18.04
CA VAL A 105 -10.32 -0.68 17.23
C VAL A 105 -9.12 -0.70 18.16
N PHE A 106 -8.43 -1.83 18.18
CA PHE A 106 -7.18 -2.04 18.89
C PHE A 106 -6.05 -2.05 17.85
N ASP A 107 -5.13 -1.11 17.94
CA ASP A 107 -3.97 -1.07 17.06
C ASP A 107 -2.74 -1.67 17.73
N THR A 108 -2.14 -2.64 17.06
CA THR A 108 -0.91 -3.31 17.49
C THR A 108 0.28 -3.05 16.56
N THR A 109 0.25 -1.93 15.81
CA THR A 109 1.35 -1.53 14.90
C THR A 109 2.68 -1.44 15.64
N LEU A 110 2.68 -0.90 16.88
CA LEU A 110 3.87 -0.66 17.69
C LEU A 110 4.35 -1.90 18.46
N ARG A 111 3.62 -3.01 18.38
CA ARG A 111 4.02 -4.29 18.98
C ARG A 111 4.15 -5.39 17.94
N ASP A 112 3.03 -5.91 17.40
CA ASP A 112 3.01 -7.00 16.43
C ASP A 112 3.44 -6.52 15.04
N GLY A 113 3.05 -5.31 14.69
CA GLY A 113 3.49 -4.65 13.46
C GLY A 113 5.01 -4.45 13.41
N GLU A 114 5.63 -3.99 14.51
CA GLU A 114 7.08 -3.81 14.61
C GLU A 114 7.86 -5.14 14.57
N GLN A 115 7.21 -6.28 14.85
CA GLN A 115 7.82 -7.60 14.73
C GLN A 115 7.98 -8.05 13.27
N SER A 116 7.48 -7.30 12.30
CA SER A 116 7.78 -7.54 10.88
C SER A 116 9.29 -7.55 10.64
N PRO A 117 9.85 -8.56 9.95
CA PRO A 117 11.25 -8.55 9.57
C PRO A 117 11.61 -7.28 8.78
N GLY A 118 12.52 -6.47 9.31
CA GLY A 118 12.96 -5.21 8.72
C GLY A 118 12.21 -3.95 9.18
N ALA A 119 11.15 -4.07 9.96
CA ALA A 119 10.43 -2.94 10.54
C ALA A 119 11.00 -2.61 11.92
N THR A 120 11.98 -1.72 12.00
CA THR A 120 12.54 -1.26 13.30
C THR A 120 12.16 0.20 13.50
N LEU A 121 11.53 0.51 14.64
CA LEU A 121 11.10 1.84 15.02
C LEU A 121 11.90 2.36 16.21
N THR A 122 12.32 3.61 16.16
CA THR A 122 12.89 4.29 17.31
C THR A 122 11.83 4.70 18.33
N SER A 123 12.18 4.87 19.59
CA SER A 123 11.26 5.35 20.64
C SER A 123 10.55 6.66 20.29
N LYS A 124 11.19 7.55 19.50
CA LYS A 124 10.57 8.78 19.00
C LYS A 124 9.51 8.48 17.94
N GLU A 125 9.83 7.66 16.96
CA GLU A 125 8.89 7.26 15.90
C GLU A 125 7.69 6.52 16.47
N LYS A 126 7.90 5.64 17.46
CA LYS A 126 6.80 4.99 18.21
C LYS A 126 5.86 6.02 18.84
N LEU A 127 6.40 7.07 19.44
CA LEU A 127 5.58 8.13 20.04
C LEU A 127 4.81 8.94 18.97
N ASP A 128 5.44 9.24 17.85
CA ASP A 128 4.82 9.98 16.75
C ASP A 128 3.69 9.14 16.11
N ILE A 129 3.90 7.83 15.90
CA ILE A 129 2.87 6.90 15.42
C ILE A 129 1.74 6.80 16.45
N ALA A 130 2.03 6.61 17.75
CA ALA A 130 1.01 6.55 18.79
C ALA A 130 0.13 7.82 18.82
N THR A 131 0.75 8.99 18.63
CA THR A 131 0.02 10.26 18.51
C THR A 131 -0.88 10.30 17.27
N SER A 132 -0.40 9.78 16.14
CA SER A 132 -1.18 9.67 14.91
C SER A 132 -2.37 8.71 15.06
N LEU A 133 -2.17 7.55 15.70
CA LEU A 133 -3.20 6.58 16.00
C LEU A 133 -4.31 7.15 16.91
N ALA A 134 -3.92 7.92 17.90
CA ALA A 134 -4.88 8.60 18.77
C ALA A 134 -5.72 9.65 18.01
N LYS A 135 -5.11 10.43 17.09
CA LYS A 135 -5.83 11.36 16.20
C LYS A 135 -6.73 10.64 15.21
N LEU A 136 -6.29 9.49 14.73
CA LEU A 136 -7.08 8.60 13.87
C LEU A 136 -8.33 8.08 14.59
N GLY A 137 -8.33 8.07 15.92
CA GLY A 137 -9.46 7.63 16.73
C GLY A 137 -9.41 6.15 17.11
N VAL A 138 -8.24 5.58 17.21
CA VAL A 138 -8.04 4.23 17.77
C VAL A 138 -8.44 4.20 19.24
N ASP A 139 -9.13 3.13 19.67
CA ASP A 139 -9.59 2.99 21.05
C ASP A 139 -8.48 2.53 21.97
N ILE A 140 -7.68 1.58 21.53
CA ILE A 140 -6.59 0.98 22.29
C ILE A 140 -5.34 0.96 21.43
N ILE A 141 -4.21 1.39 21.99
CA ILE A 141 -2.88 1.36 21.37
C ILE A 141 -2.01 0.38 22.16
N GLU A 142 -1.62 -0.74 21.55
CA GLU A 142 -0.63 -1.64 22.10
C GLU A 142 0.76 -1.07 21.82
N ALA A 143 1.34 -0.45 22.82
CA ALA A 143 2.50 0.41 22.68
C ALA A 143 3.84 -0.35 22.55
N GLY A 144 3.85 -1.66 22.84
CA GLY A 144 5.05 -2.49 22.72
C GLY A 144 5.09 -3.69 23.66
N PHE A 145 6.27 -4.29 23.76
CA PHE A 145 6.58 -5.43 24.65
C PHE A 145 7.64 -5.01 25.68
N PRO A 146 7.24 -4.43 26.81
CA PRO A 146 8.13 -3.74 27.76
C PRO A 146 9.29 -4.56 28.32
N ILE A 147 9.16 -5.90 28.38
CA ILE A 147 10.22 -6.76 28.86
C ILE A 147 11.33 -7.02 27.81
N ALA A 148 11.09 -6.70 26.54
CA ALA A 148 12.02 -7.00 25.46
C ALA A 148 13.36 -6.27 25.63
N SER A 149 13.32 -4.99 25.98
CA SER A 149 14.51 -4.17 26.26
C SER A 149 14.20 -3.01 27.21
N PRO A 150 15.21 -2.36 27.83
CA PRO A 150 15.03 -1.14 28.58
C PRO A 150 14.47 0.03 27.73
N ASP A 151 14.84 0.09 26.45
CA ASP A 151 14.35 1.11 25.49
C ASP A 151 12.87 0.91 25.19
N ASP A 152 12.43 -0.33 24.97
CA ASP A 152 11.01 -0.67 24.78
C ASP A 152 10.17 -0.31 25.99
N LEU A 153 10.66 -0.58 27.20
CA LEU A 153 9.99 -0.18 28.43
C LEU A 153 9.85 1.34 28.51
N GLU A 154 10.91 2.08 28.19
CA GLU A 154 10.88 3.55 28.23
C GLU A 154 9.99 4.12 27.12
N ALA A 155 9.99 3.54 25.92
CA ALA A 155 9.09 3.91 24.83
C ALA A 155 7.62 3.76 25.24
N VAL A 156 7.23 2.60 25.79
CA VAL A 156 5.87 2.36 26.30
C VAL A 156 5.51 3.34 27.41
N ARG A 157 6.43 3.60 28.35
CA ARG A 157 6.22 4.57 29.45
C ARG A 157 6.02 5.99 28.93
N ASN A 158 6.76 6.40 27.92
CA ASN A 158 6.61 7.72 27.30
C ASN A 158 5.29 7.88 26.58
N ILE A 159 4.84 6.85 25.84
CA ILE A 159 3.52 6.81 25.21
C ILE A 159 2.43 6.87 26.27
N ALA A 160 2.55 6.08 27.34
CA ALA A 160 1.59 6.09 28.44
C ALA A 160 1.45 7.46 29.11
N LYS A 161 2.57 8.15 29.35
CA LYS A 161 2.58 9.49 29.98
C LYS A 161 2.03 10.58 29.07
N LYS A 162 2.34 10.54 27.77
CA LYS A 162 1.96 11.60 26.83
C LYS A 162 0.61 11.29 26.18
N VAL A 163 0.57 10.28 25.32
CA VAL A 163 -0.62 9.93 24.53
C VAL A 163 -1.76 9.41 25.42
N GLY A 164 -1.43 8.60 26.43
CA GLY A 164 -2.41 8.01 27.37
C GLY A 164 -3.03 9.00 28.36
N ASN A 165 -2.69 10.28 28.32
CA ASN A 165 -3.27 11.32 29.18
C ASN A 165 -3.76 12.55 28.39
N GLU A 166 -3.58 12.56 27.07
CA GLU A 166 -4.01 13.65 26.20
C GLU A 166 -5.45 13.41 25.74
N VAL A 167 -6.27 14.47 25.81
CA VAL A 167 -7.64 14.44 25.26
C VAL A 167 -7.56 14.85 23.79
N TYR A 168 -7.98 13.96 22.91
CA TYR A 168 -7.97 14.18 21.47
C TYR A 168 -9.23 14.92 20.99
N PRO A 169 -9.29 15.39 19.72
CA PRO A 169 -10.37 16.25 19.24
C PRO A 169 -11.78 15.64 19.36
N ASP A 170 -11.90 14.33 19.42
CA ASP A 170 -13.16 13.61 19.64
C ASP A 170 -13.56 13.50 21.14
N GLY A 171 -12.77 14.09 22.02
CA GLY A 171 -12.97 14.02 23.48
C GLY A 171 -12.50 12.72 24.13
N TYR A 172 -11.80 11.86 23.40
CA TYR A 172 -11.36 10.56 23.88
C TYR A 172 -9.88 10.55 24.28
N VAL A 173 -9.54 9.76 25.30
CA VAL A 173 -8.18 9.41 25.67
C VAL A 173 -8.00 7.91 25.38
N PRO A 174 -7.05 7.50 24.55
CA PRO A 174 -6.88 6.08 24.22
C PRO A 174 -6.40 5.27 25.42
N VAL A 175 -6.78 3.99 25.41
CA VAL A 175 -6.21 2.99 26.32
C VAL A 175 -4.77 2.69 25.85
N ILE A 176 -3.82 2.66 26.76
CA ILE A 176 -2.46 2.23 26.47
C ILE A 176 -2.25 0.82 27.01
N CYS A 177 -1.94 -0.10 26.10
CA CYS A 177 -1.76 -1.50 26.36
C CYS A 177 -0.28 -1.90 26.27
N GLY A 178 0.15 -2.83 27.10
CA GLY A 178 1.48 -3.45 27.05
C GLY A 178 1.37 -4.96 27.06
N LEU A 179 2.09 -5.62 26.16
CA LEU A 179 2.14 -7.09 26.08
C LEU A 179 2.98 -7.69 27.20
N SER A 180 2.57 -8.84 27.69
CA SER A 180 3.33 -9.69 28.65
C SER A 180 3.07 -11.17 28.41
N ARG A 181 4.10 -12.00 28.52
CA ARG A 181 3.89 -13.43 28.67
C ARG A 181 3.28 -13.72 30.03
N ALA A 182 2.61 -14.86 30.17
CA ALA A 182 1.93 -15.28 31.40
C ALA A 182 2.92 -15.65 32.54
N ASN A 183 3.79 -14.70 32.93
CA ASN A 183 4.69 -14.81 34.06
C ASN A 183 4.85 -13.46 34.78
N LYS A 184 5.17 -13.49 36.07
CA LYS A 184 5.23 -12.31 36.93
C LYS A 184 6.19 -11.23 36.41
N LYS A 185 7.40 -11.62 35.97
CA LYS A 185 8.42 -10.67 35.53
C LYS A 185 7.97 -9.83 34.32
N ASP A 186 7.33 -10.48 33.34
CA ASP A 186 6.82 -9.80 32.16
C ASP A 186 5.63 -8.89 32.50
N ILE A 187 4.73 -9.37 33.37
CA ILE A 187 3.57 -8.61 33.84
C ILE A 187 4.01 -7.37 34.66
N ASP A 188 5.05 -7.49 35.50
CA ASP A 188 5.64 -6.36 36.23
C ASP A 188 6.19 -5.30 35.27
N ALA A 189 6.92 -5.73 34.21
CA ALA A 189 7.44 -4.81 33.19
C ALA A 189 6.31 -4.14 32.41
N ALA A 190 5.27 -4.88 32.02
CA ALA A 190 4.11 -4.33 31.34
C ALA A 190 3.40 -3.28 32.21
N TRP A 191 3.16 -3.61 33.49
CA TRP A 191 2.54 -2.67 34.42
C TRP A 191 3.37 -1.38 34.61
N GLU A 192 4.68 -1.53 34.81
CA GLU A 192 5.61 -0.39 34.94
C GLU A 192 5.57 0.52 33.69
N GLY A 193 5.40 -0.06 32.52
CA GLY A 193 5.27 0.69 31.27
C GLY A 193 3.95 1.48 31.19
N VAL A 194 2.81 0.81 31.46
CA VAL A 194 1.49 1.40 31.14
C VAL A 194 0.80 2.11 32.30
N ARG A 195 1.17 1.89 33.57
CA ARG A 195 0.46 2.41 34.77
C ARG A 195 0.34 3.91 34.83
N HIS A 196 1.10 4.64 34.03
CA HIS A 196 1.07 6.10 33.96
C HIS A 196 -0.02 6.67 33.05
N ALA A 197 -0.68 5.82 32.25
CA ALA A 197 -1.80 6.22 31.41
C ALA A 197 -3.08 6.36 32.25
N LEU A 198 -4.00 7.20 31.80
CA LEU A 198 -5.34 7.33 32.40
C LEU A 198 -6.11 5.99 32.36
N ARG A 199 -5.86 5.22 31.30
CA ARG A 199 -6.50 3.92 31.04
C ARG A 199 -5.44 2.87 30.69
N PRO A 200 -4.74 2.31 31.69
CA PRO A 200 -3.72 1.29 31.46
C PRO A 200 -4.36 -0.08 31.24
N ARG A 201 -3.84 -0.87 30.30
CA ARG A 201 -4.20 -2.26 30.06
C ARG A 201 -2.97 -3.14 30.05
N ILE A 202 -3.06 -4.32 30.65
CA ILE A 202 -2.10 -5.42 30.48
C ILE A 202 -2.70 -6.44 29.54
N HIS A 203 -1.99 -6.79 28.47
CA HIS A 203 -2.30 -7.89 27.59
C HIS A 203 -1.38 -9.08 27.94
N THR A 204 -1.98 -10.21 28.32
CA THR A 204 -1.22 -11.43 28.61
C THR A 204 -1.71 -12.60 27.80
N PHE A 205 -0.84 -13.54 27.49
CA PHE A 205 -1.17 -14.65 26.60
C PHE A 205 -0.44 -15.96 26.99
N ILE A 206 -1.04 -17.07 26.60
CA ILE A 206 -0.42 -18.40 26.61
C ILE A 206 -1.04 -19.23 25.48
N ALA A 207 -0.23 -20.09 24.86
CA ALA A 207 -0.71 -20.91 23.75
C ALA A 207 -1.63 -22.05 24.22
N THR A 208 -2.64 -22.36 23.40
CA THR A 208 -3.73 -23.30 23.75
C THR A 208 -3.91 -24.43 22.75
N SER A 209 -3.28 -24.35 21.56
CA SER A 209 -3.36 -25.44 20.60
C SER A 209 -2.52 -26.65 21.04
N PRO A 210 -2.94 -27.88 20.71
CA PRO A 210 -2.23 -29.10 21.06
C PRO A 210 -0.75 -29.07 20.64
N ILE A 211 -0.48 -28.60 19.41
CA ILE A 211 0.89 -28.52 18.89
C ILE A 211 1.78 -27.60 19.74
N HIS A 212 1.23 -26.47 20.22
CA HIS A 212 1.98 -25.54 21.06
C HIS A 212 2.14 -26.05 22.48
N MET A 213 1.08 -26.65 23.07
CA MET A 213 1.17 -27.22 24.41
C MET A 213 2.20 -28.35 24.50
N GLU A 214 2.23 -29.26 23.51
CA GLU A 214 3.14 -30.39 23.46
C GLU A 214 4.58 -29.97 23.10
N SER A 215 4.74 -29.20 22.00
CA SER A 215 6.06 -28.95 21.41
C SER A 215 6.77 -27.74 22.01
N LYS A 216 6.03 -26.63 22.27
CA LYS A 216 6.57 -25.34 22.73
C LYS A 216 6.54 -25.22 24.24
N LEU A 217 5.38 -25.44 24.86
CA LEU A 217 5.20 -25.23 26.30
C LEU A 217 5.63 -26.47 27.12
N ARG A 218 5.40 -27.66 26.59
CA ARG A 218 5.57 -28.95 27.30
C ARG A 218 4.74 -28.98 28.59
N LYS A 219 3.47 -28.60 28.47
CA LYS A 219 2.50 -28.43 29.54
C LYS A 219 1.20 -29.17 29.22
N THR A 220 0.60 -29.71 30.28
CA THR A 220 -0.76 -30.25 30.19
C THR A 220 -1.80 -29.14 30.07
N PRO A 221 -2.99 -29.42 29.55
CA PRO A 221 -4.09 -28.44 29.52
C PRO A 221 -4.42 -27.85 30.91
N ASP A 222 -4.36 -28.64 31.98
CA ASP A 222 -4.61 -28.16 33.33
C ASP A 222 -3.57 -27.16 33.82
N GLU A 223 -2.28 -27.44 33.58
CA GLU A 223 -1.18 -26.52 33.89
C GLU A 223 -1.32 -25.20 33.08
N VAL A 224 -1.75 -25.26 31.82
CA VAL A 224 -1.95 -24.08 30.98
C VAL A 224 -3.08 -23.22 31.55
N VAL A 225 -4.20 -23.80 31.97
CA VAL A 225 -5.28 -23.08 32.64
C VAL A 225 -4.79 -22.44 33.95
N GLU A 226 -4.05 -23.18 34.78
CA GLU A 226 -3.49 -22.66 36.04
C GLU A 226 -2.58 -21.43 35.78
N ILE A 227 -1.68 -21.53 34.81
CA ILE A 227 -0.77 -20.43 34.43
C ILE A 227 -1.57 -19.20 33.96
N ALA A 228 -2.56 -19.40 33.10
CA ALA A 228 -3.43 -18.32 32.59
C ALA A 228 -4.17 -17.59 33.72
N VAL A 229 -4.82 -18.36 34.60
CA VAL A 229 -5.56 -17.83 35.77
C VAL A 229 -4.62 -17.06 36.70
N ASN A 230 -3.46 -17.62 37.01
CA ASN A 230 -2.48 -16.99 37.88
C ASN A 230 -1.94 -15.69 37.27
N ALA A 231 -1.71 -15.62 35.95
CA ALA A 231 -1.25 -14.42 35.26
C ALA A 231 -2.31 -13.31 35.35
N VAL A 232 -3.58 -13.60 35.06
CA VAL A 232 -4.67 -12.62 35.15
C VAL A 232 -4.84 -12.14 36.59
N LYS A 233 -4.91 -13.04 37.58
CA LYS A 233 -5.00 -12.68 39.00
C LYS A 233 -3.82 -11.81 39.44
N TYR A 234 -2.64 -12.12 38.97
CA TYR A 234 -1.44 -11.33 39.30
C TYR A 234 -1.52 -9.92 38.71
N ALA A 235 -1.87 -9.77 37.42
CA ALA A 235 -2.07 -8.46 36.81
C ALA A 235 -3.12 -7.63 37.57
N ARG A 236 -4.25 -8.26 37.97
CA ARG A 236 -5.28 -7.64 38.79
C ARG A 236 -4.76 -7.21 40.17
N SER A 237 -3.89 -7.99 40.78
CA SER A 237 -3.33 -7.68 42.11
C SER A 237 -2.38 -6.48 42.11
N LEU A 238 -1.80 -6.11 40.95
CA LEU A 238 -1.00 -4.90 40.78
C LEU A 238 -1.85 -3.61 40.68
N GLY A 239 -3.19 -3.74 40.61
CA GLY A 239 -4.14 -2.64 40.45
C GLY A 239 -4.59 -2.40 39.01
N CYS A 240 -4.17 -3.23 38.05
CA CYS A 240 -4.65 -3.16 36.69
C CYS A 240 -6.10 -3.61 36.61
N VAL A 241 -7.01 -2.68 36.30
CA VAL A 241 -8.46 -2.96 36.22
C VAL A 241 -8.89 -3.49 34.85
N ASP A 242 -8.03 -3.39 33.85
CA ASP A 242 -8.27 -3.77 32.47
C ASP A 242 -7.22 -4.79 32.03
N VAL A 243 -7.61 -6.06 31.92
CA VAL A 243 -6.72 -7.17 31.58
C VAL A 243 -7.27 -7.90 30.36
N GLU A 244 -6.47 -7.92 29.30
CA GLU A 244 -6.72 -8.68 28.09
C GLU A 244 -5.98 -10.02 28.13
N PHE A 245 -6.68 -11.09 27.78
CA PHE A 245 -6.11 -12.42 27.70
C PHE A 245 -6.29 -12.99 26.30
N SER A 246 -5.17 -13.53 25.74
CA SER A 246 -5.15 -14.24 24.45
C SER A 246 -4.77 -15.71 24.61
N PRO A 247 -5.64 -16.65 24.20
CA PRO A 247 -5.27 -18.04 23.98
C PRO A 247 -4.52 -18.17 22.64
N GLU A 248 -3.20 -18.03 22.64
CA GLU A 248 -2.40 -18.07 21.42
C GLU A 248 -2.73 -19.32 20.59
N ASP A 249 -2.91 -19.15 19.29
CA ASP A 249 -3.27 -20.19 18.33
C ASP A 249 -4.69 -20.76 18.54
N ALA A 250 -5.63 -19.88 18.92
CA ALA A 250 -7.02 -20.25 19.15
C ALA A 250 -7.69 -20.87 17.92
N GLY A 251 -7.35 -20.40 16.71
CA GLY A 251 -7.88 -20.93 15.46
C GLY A 251 -7.62 -22.44 15.25
N ARG A 252 -6.62 -23.01 15.92
CA ARG A 252 -6.29 -24.44 15.87
C ARG A 252 -6.44 -25.15 17.21
N SER A 253 -7.01 -24.48 18.19
CA SER A 253 -7.26 -25.05 19.51
C SER A 253 -8.58 -25.83 19.56
N ASP A 254 -8.67 -26.77 20.48
CA ASP A 254 -9.92 -27.47 20.77
C ASP A 254 -10.96 -26.49 21.32
N PRO A 255 -12.17 -26.39 20.75
CA PRO A 255 -13.18 -25.43 21.21
C PRO A 255 -13.62 -25.61 22.66
N GLU A 256 -13.76 -26.85 23.15
CA GLU A 256 -14.17 -27.12 24.53
C GLU A 256 -13.07 -26.70 25.51
N PHE A 257 -11.79 -26.90 25.14
CA PHE A 257 -10.68 -26.39 25.92
C PHE A 257 -10.65 -24.87 25.96
N LEU A 258 -10.93 -24.20 24.82
CA LEU A 258 -11.06 -22.74 24.76
C LEU A 258 -12.18 -22.24 25.69
N TYR A 259 -13.36 -22.86 25.65
CA TYR A 259 -14.48 -22.45 26.52
C TYR A 259 -14.10 -22.59 28.01
N ARG A 260 -13.36 -23.64 28.35
CA ARG A 260 -12.88 -23.89 29.71
C ARG A 260 -11.89 -22.82 30.18
N ILE A 261 -10.81 -22.58 29.41
CA ILE A 261 -9.76 -21.63 29.82
C ILE A 261 -10.29 -20.19 29.82
N LEU A 262 -11.10 -19.81 28.83
CA LEU A 262 -11.69 -18.48 28.74
C LEU A 262 -12.65 -18.22 29.90
N SER A 263 -13.48 -19.20 30.30
CA SER A 263 -14.32 -19.07 31.49
C SER A 263 -13.48 -18.87 32.75
N ALA A 264 -12.38 -19.62 32.90
CA ALA A 264 -11.51 -19.52 34.08
C ALA A 264 -10.79 -18.15 34.17
N VAL A 265 -10.35 -17.58 33.04
CA VAL A 265 -9.69 -16.27 33.06
C VAL A 265 -10.69 -15.11 33.23
N VAL A 266 -11.95 -15.24 32.76
CA VAL A 266 -13.01 -14.29 33.07
C VAL A 266 -13.29 -14.28 34.56
N GLU A 267 -13.44 -15.44 35.20
CA GLU A 267 -13.59 -15.57 36.65
C GLU A 267 -12.39 -14.98 37.41
N ALA A 268 -11.16 -15.08 36.83
CA ALA A 268 -9.96 -14.48 37.40
C ALA A 268 -9.91 -12.95 37.26
N GLY A 269 -10.76 -12.35 36.41
CA GLY A 269 -10.89 -10.90 36.20
C GLY A 269 -10.39 -10.38 34.88
N ALA A 270 -10.25 -11.20 33.84
CA ALA A 270 -10.03 -10.75 32.48
C ALA A 270 -11.25 -9.95 31.98
N THR A 271 -11.00 -8.82 31.33
CA THR A 271 -12.01 -7.89 30.81
C THR A 271 -12.15 -7.96 29.29
N THR A 272 -11.14 -8.51 28.60
CA THR A 272 -11.16 -8.72 27.16
C THR A 272 -10.58 -10.12 26.86
N LEU A 273 -11.27 -10.83 25.99
CA LEU A 273 -10.86 -12.14 25.47
C LEU A 273 -10.51 -11.95 24.00
N ASN A 274 -9.22 -11.87 23.71
CA ASN A 274 -8.75 -11.74 22.34
C ASN A 274 -8.53 -13.12 21.73
N ILE A 275 -9.13 -13.39 20.58
CA ILE A 275 -9.13 -14.70 19.93
C ILE A 275 -8.23 -14.65 18.69
N PRO A 276 -6.99 -15.19 18.77
CA PRO A 276 -6.05 -15.11 17.67
C PRO A 276 -6.14 -16.29 16.70
N ASP A 277 -6.35 -15.98 15.43
CA ASP A 277 -5.97 -16.82 14.31
C ASP A 277 -4.49 -16.56 13.99
N THR A 278 -3.63 -17.09 14.86
CA THR A 278 -2.20 -16.74 14.95
C THR A 278 -1.39 -17.06 13.69
N VAL A 279 -1.83 -18.03 12.91
CA VAL A 279 -1.15 -18.45 11.67
C VAL A 279 -2.02 -18.23 10.42
N GLY A 280 -3.10 -17.45 10.53
CA GLY A 280 -3.97 -17.13 9.42
C GLY A 280 -4.55 -18.35 8.72
N PHE A 281 -4.94 -19.36 9.51
CA PHE A 281 -5.36 -20.68 9.04
C PHE A 281 -6.87 -20.78 8.77
N CYS A 282 -7.67 -20.05 9.54
CA CYS A 282 -9.12 -20.15 9.48
C CYS A 282 -9.72 -19.55 8.20
N LEU A 283 -10.80 -20.16 7.71
CA LEU A 283 -11.71 -19.53 6.78
C LEU A 283 -12.69 -18.61 7.53
N PRO A 284 -13.32 -17.61 6.87
CA PRO A 284 -14.19 -16.65 7.56
C PRO A 284 -15.40 -17.29 8.28
N ASP A 285 -15.99 -18.33 7.74
CA ASP A 285 -17.10 -19.06 8.36
C ASP A 285 -16.64 -19.91 9.56
N GLU A 286 -15.46 -20.50 9.50
CA GLU A 286 -14.84 -21.24 10.60
C GLU A 286 -14.55 -20.29 11.77
N PHE A 287 -13.88 -19.16 11.49
CA PHE A 287 -13.55 -18.18 12.51
C PHE A 287 -14.81 -17.52 13.10
N GLY A 288 -15.78 -17.19 12.26
CA GLY A 288 -17.08 -16.70 12.72
C GLY A 288 -17.80 -17.68 13.64
N THR A 289 -17.79 -18.96 13.29
CA THR A 289 -18.37 -20.04 14.11
C THR A 289 -17.65 -20.18 15.46
N LEU A 290 -16.32 -20.09 15.46
CA LEU A 290 -15.51 -20.09 16.68
C LEU A 290 -15.93 -18.95 17.64
N ILE A 291 -16.04 -17.72 17.11
CA ILE A 291 -16.46 -16.56 17.90
C ILE A 291 -17.89 -16.74 18.45
N ALA A 292 -18.82 -17.21 17.61
CA ALA A 292 -20.19 -17.52 18.06
C ALA A 292 -20.22 -18.59 19.16
N GLY A 293 -19.41 -19.63 19.02
CA GLY A 293 -19.26 -20.69 20.03
C GLY A 293 -18.70 -20.17 21.35
N ILE A 294 -17.67 -19.33 21.33
CA ILE A 294 -17.11 -18.67 22.52
C ILE A 294 -18.19 -17.83 23.22
N LYS A 295 -18.91 -17.01 22.45
CA LYS A 295 -19.99 -16.17 22.98
C LYS A 295 -21.12 -16.98 23.65
N ALA A 296 -21.40 -18.16 23.12
CA ALA A 296 -22.48 -19.02 23.64
C ALA A 296 -22.09 -19.87 24.86
N ASN A 297 -20.82 -20.27 24.97
CA ASN A 297 -20.40 -21.31 25.91
C ASN A 297 -19.44 -20.83 27.03
N VAL A 298 -18.82 -19.65 26.89
CA VAL A 298 -17.95 -19.10 27.93
C VAL A 298 -18.78 -18.52 29.06
N LYS A 299 -18.55 -19.00 30.28
CA LYS A 299 -19.24 -18.51 31.46
C LYS A 299 -18.76 -17.12 31.87
N GLY A 300 -19.67 -16.20 32.16
CA GLY A 300 -19.34 -14.83 32.55
C GLY A 300 -18.97 -13.92 31.39
N ILE A 301 -19.21 -14.35 30.14
CA ILE A 301 -18.84 -13.63 28.91
C ILE A 301 -19.47 -12.23 28.82
N GLU A 302 -20.60 -12.00 29.52
CA GLU A 302 -21.27 -10.70 29.63
C GLU A 302 -20.43 -9.64 30.35
N GLY A 303 -19.42 -10.06 31.10
CA GLY A 303 -18.45 -9.20 31.78
C GLY A 303 -17.13 -9.00 30.98
N ALA A 304 -17.04 -9.53 29.78
CA ALA A 304 -15.83 -9.43 28.94
C ALA A 304 -16.17 -9.09 27.48
N VAL A 305 -15.27 -8.36 26.83
CA VAL A 305 -15.36 -8.04 25.40
C VAL A 305 -14.63 -9.12 24.60
N ILE A 306 -15.26 -9.70 23.58
CA ILE A 306 -14.59 -10.58 22.62
C ILE A 306 -13.86 -9.73 21.60
N SER A 307 -12.58 -9.96 21.42
CA SER A 307 -11.70 -9.36 20.42
C SER A 307 -11.28 -10.40 19.36
N THR A 308 -10.97 -9.94 18.16
CA THR A 308 -10.40 -10.75 17.09
C THR A 308 -8.99 -10.29 16.77
N HIS A 309 -8.08 -11.23 16.54
CA HIS A 309 -6.73 -10.98 16.05
C HIS A 309 -6.42 -11.99 14.94
N CYS A 310 -6.31 -11.53 13.69
CA CYS A 310 -6.17 -12.42 12.54
C CYS A 310 -4.91 -12.11 11.74
N GLN A 311 -4.04 -13.14 11.59
CA GLN A 311 -2.89 -13.09 10.70
C GLN A 311 -3.33 -13.34 9.24
N ASN A 312 -2.51 -12.94 8.27
CA ASN A 312 -2.90 -12.83 6.86
C ASN A 312 -2.26 -13.89 5.95
N ASP A 313 -1.86 -15.03 6.49
CA ASP A 313 -1.11 -16.05 5.75
C ASP A 313 -1.88 -16.61 4.54
N LEU A 314 -3.20 -16.71 4.63
CA LEU A 314 -4.08 -17.07 3.51
C LEU A 314 -4.71 -15.85 2.80
N GLY A 315 -4.36 -14.61 3.18
CA GLY A 315 -4.95 -13.39 2.62
C GLY A 315 -6.37 -13.11 3.13
N LEU A 316 -6.76 -13.65 4.28
CA LEU A 316 -8.13 -13.61 4.80
C LEU A 316 -8.28 -12.84 6.12
N SER A 317 -7.23 -12.22 6.63
CA SER A 317 -7.23 -11.58 7.96
C SER A 317 -8.35 -10.55 8.14
N THR A 318 -8.54 -9.65 7.18
CA THR A 318 -9.64 -8.67 7.20
C THR A 318 -11.00 -9.35 7.14
N ALA A 319 -11.16 -10.38 6.29
CA ALA A 319 -12.42 -11.12 6.17
C ALA A 319 -12.75 -11.89 7.46
N ASN A 320 -11.75 -12.53 8.09
CA ASN A 320 -11.92 -13.25 9.36
C ASN A 320 -12.29 -12.28 10.48
N SER A 321 -11.63 -11.13 10.59
CA SER A 321 -11.95 -10.09 11.58
C SER A 321 -13.40 -9.60 11.44
N LEU A 322 -13.86 -9.33 10.21
CA LEU A 322 -15.25 -8.93 9.95
C LEU A 322 -16.25 -10.06 10.22
N ALA A 323 -15.89 -11.32 9.93
CA ALA A 323 -16.71 -12.48 10.30
C ALA A 323 -16.84 -12.59 11.83
N GLY A 324 -15.77 -12.33 12.58
CA GLY A 324 -15.81 -12.26 14.03
C GLY A 324 -16.75 -11.17 14.55
N VAL A 325 -16.71 -9.97 13.97
CA VAL A 325 -17.64 -8.87 14.29
C VAL A 325 -19.09 -9.27 14.02
N ALA A 326 -19.36 -9.91 12.87
CA ALA A 326 -20.69 -10.40 12.51
C ALA A 326 -21.22 -11.47 13.49
N ASN A 327 -20.32 -12.17 14.18
CA ASN A 327 -20.65 -13.24 15.13
C ASN A 327 -20.51 -12.83 16.61
N GLY A 328 -20.28 -11.54 16.88
CA GLY A 328 -20.41 -11.00 18.24
C GLY A 328 -19.14 -10.45 18.86
N ALA A 329 -17.99 -10.49 18.19
CA ALA A 329 -16.83 -9.73 18.61
C ALA A 329 -17.12 -8.21 18.56
N ARG A 330 -16.59 -7.48 19.53
CA ARG A 330 -16.77 -6.03 19.64
C ARG A 330 -15.45 -5.28 19.87
N GLN A 331 -14.34 -5.96 19.67
CA GLN A 331 -13.02 -5.37 19.48
C GLN A 331 -12.35 -6.08 18.30
N VAL A 332 -11.57 -5.35 17.50
CA VAL A 332 -10.74 -5.89 16.41
C VAL A 332 -9.32 -5.40 16.60
N GLU A 333 -8.38 -6.34 16.70
CA GLU A 333 -6.95 -6.04 16.63
C GLU A 333 -6.50 -6.01 15.19
N CYS A 334 -5.74 -4.97 14.85
CA CYS A 334 -5.24 -4.73 13.51
C CYS A 334 -3.98 -3.86 13.54
N THR A 335 -3.34 -3.70 12.40
CA THR A 335 -2.17 -2.83 12.26
C THR A 335 -2.35 -1.89 11.07
N ILE A 336 -1.73 -0.72 11.13
CA ILE A 336 -1.62 0.16 9.97
C ILE A 336 -0.86 -0.60 8.86
N ASN A 337 -1.38 -0.53 7.63
CA ASN A 337 -0.87 -1.22 6.43
C ASN A 337 -0.89 -2.76 6.52
N GLY A 338 -1.44 -3.33 7.58
CA GLY A 338 -1.43 -4.77 7.81
C GLY A 338 -0.04 -5.33 8.08
N ILE A 339 0.92 -4.53 8.55
CA ILE A 339 2.28 -5.01 8.86
C ILE A 339 2.25 -6.00 10.04
N GLY A 340 3.21 -6.91 10.09
CA GLY A 340 3.31 -7.95 11.13
C GLY A 340 4.16 -9.13 10.70
N GLU A 341 4.23 -10.12 11.55
CA GLU A 341 4.95 -11.37 11.26
C GLU A 341 4.44 -12.05 9.98
N ARG A 342 5.32 -12.69 9.24
CA ARG A 342 5.06 -13.48 8.01
C ARG A 342 4.29 -12.67 6.94
N ALA A 343 2.98 -12.92 6.76
CA ALA A 343 2.13 -12.21 5.80
C ALA A 343 1.41 -10.98 6.40
N GLY A 344 1.64 -10.70 7.68
CA GLY A 344 1.11 -9.55 8.41
C GLY A 344 -0.23 -9.79 9.07
N ASN A 345 -0.81 -8.74 9.61
CA ASN A 345 -2.07 -8.70 10.36
C ASN A 345 -3.26 -8.25 9.50
N ALA A 346 -4.45 -8.27 10.09
CA ALA A 346 -5.58 -7.53 9.56
C ALA A 346 -5.22 -6.05 9.45
N SER A 347 -5.52 -5.45 8.31
CA SER A 347 -5.20 -4.07 8.01
C SER A 347 -6.24 -3.13 8.62
N LEU A 348 -5.80 -2.17 9.44
CA LEU A 348 -6.68 -1.22 10.12
C LEU A 348 -7.55 -0.46 9.13
N GLU A 349 -6.96 0.07 8.07
CA GLU A 349 -7.66 0.84 7.04
C GLU A 349 -8.74 0.01 6.33
N GLU A 350 -8.48 -1.29 6.08
CA GLU A 350 -9.45 -2.18 5.43
C GLU A 350 -10.62 -2.50 6.36
N VAL A 351 -10.32 -2.87 7.61
CA VAL A 351 -11.35 -3.18 8.63
C VAL A 351 -12.21 -1.94 8.91
N ALA A 352 -11.56 -0.79 9.15
CA ALA A 352 -12.27 0.44 9.48
C ALA A 352 -13.15 0.91 8.32
N MET A 353 -12.64 0.90 7.08
CA MET A 353 -13.42 1.33 5.92
C MET A 353 -14.51 0.33 5.54
N ALA A 354 -14.31 -0.98 5.73
CA ALA A 354 -15.36 -1.97 5.54
C ALA A 354 -16.53 -1.75 6.53
N ILE A 355 -16.24 -1.49 7.81
CA ILE A 355 -17.26 -1.16 8.82
C ILE A 355 -17.91 0.19 8.49
N TYR A 356 -17.13 1.21 8.12
CA TYR A 356 -17.62 2.54 7.73
C TYR A 356 -18.64 2.46 6.59
N MET A 357 -18.33 1.70 5.54
CA MET A 357 -19.15 1.59 4.34
C MET A 357 -20.31 0.60 4.47
N ARG A 358 -20.14 -0.48 5.22
CA ARG A 358 -21.06 -1.62 5.20
C ARG A 358 -21.63 -1.99 6.57
N GLY A 359 -21.14 -1.37 7.66
CA GLY A 359 -21.49 -1.71 9.03
C GLY A 359 -22.99 -1.66 9.28
N GLN A 360 -23.65 -0.57 8.88
CA GLN A 360 -25.09 -0.40 9.02
C GLN A 360 -25.89 -1.47 8.27
N ALA A 361 -25.52 -1.76 7.03
CA ALA A 361 -26.30 -2.62 6.15
C ALA A 361 -26.02 -4.11 6.31
N ARG A 362 -24.80 -4.49 6.76
CA ARG A 362 -24.31 -5.88 6.67
C ARG A 362 -23.68 -6.41 7.96
N LEU A 363 -23.30 -5.56 8.90
CA LEU A 363 -22.66 -5.94 10.17
C LEU A 363 -23.51 -5.49 11.36
N MET A 364 -24.81 -5.69 11.28
CA MET A 364 -25.79 -5.45 12.38
C MET A 364 -25.74 -4.01 12.95
N GLY A 365 -25.44 -3.01 12.12
CA GLY A 365 -25.33 -1.63 12.57
C GLY A 365 -23.96 -1.27 13.15
N ALA A 366 -22.95 -2.12 12.98
CA ALA A 366 -21.62 -1.90 13.53
C ALA A 366 -20.99 -0.58 13.04
N TYR A 367 -20.31 0.11 13.96
CA TYR A 367 -19.55 1.34 13.70
C TYR A 367 -18.33 1.44 14.62
N THR A 368 -17.37 2.29 14.24
CA THR A 368 -16.11 2.51 14.98
C THR A 368 -15.91 3.99 15.30
N GLY A 369 -14.97 4.30 16.18
CA GLY A 369 -14.51 5.66 16.48
C GLY A 369 -13.51 6.22 15.46
N ILE A 370 -13.11 5.45 14.46
CA ILE A 370 -12.08 5.85 13.48
C ILE A 370 -12.52 7.08 12.69
N ASN A 371 -11.62 8.06 12.59
CA ASN A 371 -11.74 9.20 11.71
C ASN A 371 -11.02 8.91 10.38
N PRO A 372 -11.74 8.58 9.29
CA PRO A 372 -11.10 8.13 8.05
C PRO A 372 -10.09 9.12 7.47
N VAL A 373 -10.27 10.44 7.65
CA VAL A 373 -9.37 11.48 7.13
C VAL A 373 -7.91 11.29 7.58
N TYR A 374 -7.66 10.60 8.68
CA TYR A 374 -6.31 10.32 9.16
C TYR A 374 -5.75 8.97 8.68
N ILE A 375 -6.51 8.17 7.90
CA ILE A 375 -6.06 6.85 7.43
C ILE A 375 -4.83 6.98 6.54
N TYR A 376 -4.93 7.74 5.46
CA TYR A 376 -3.82 7.89 4.51
C TYR A 376 -2.58 8.54 5.12
N PRO A 377 -2.68 9.64 5.89
CA PRO A 377 -1.53 10.21 6.59
C PRO A 377 -0.84 9.22 7.54
N SER A 378 -1.61 8.45 8.33
CA SER A 378 -1.05 7.44 9.25
C SER A 378 -0.38 6.31 8.49
N SER A 379 -0.98 5.83 7.39
CA SER A 379 -0.41 4.82 6.51
C SER A 379 0.94 5.26 5.93
N GLN A 380 1.06 6.49 5.44
CA GLN A 380 2.32 7.03 4.92
C GLN A 380 3.36 7.23 6.02
N MET A 381 2.96 7.64 7.22
CA MET A 381 3.86 7.77 8.38
C MET A 381 4.49 6.42 8.74
N VAL A 382 3.68 5.38 8.90
CA VAL A 382 4.17 4.02 9.23
C VAL A 382 5.05 3.47 8.11
N LYS A 383 4.67 3.65 6.83
CA LYS A 383 5.52 3.30 5.67
C LYS A 383 6.90 3.95 5.76
N ASN A 384 6.93 5.26 6.03
CA ASN A 384 8.19 6.02 6.02
C ASN A 384 9.10 5.66 7.20
N PHE A 385 8.54 5.42 8.38
CA PHE A 385 9.31 5.10 9.57
C PHE A 385 9.75 3.63 9.59
N SER A 386 8.87 2.70 9.22
CA SER A 386 9.21 1.27 9.19
C SER A 386 10.05 0.85 7.98
N GLY A 387 10.11 1.67 6.91
CA GLY A 387 10.72 1.29 5.63
C GLY A 387 9.93 0.24 4.83
N MET A 388 8.77 -0.21 5.34
CA MET A 388 7.93 -1.22 4.69
C MET A 388 7.12 -0.60 3.55
N ALA A 389 7.45 -0.96 2.30
CA ALA A 389 6.75 -0.43 1.13
C ALA A 389 5.29 -0.91 1.07
N ILE A 390 4.38 0.02 0.79
CA ILE A 390 2.97 -0.31 0.53
C ILE A 390 2.87 -0.85 -0.90
N GLN A 391 2.25 -2.03 -1.07
CA GLN A 391 1.99 -2.56 -2.39
C GLN A 391 1.10 -1.61 -3.19
N PRO A 392 1.37 -1.35 -4.49
CA PRO A 392 0.55 -0.46 -5.30
C PRO A 392 -0.93 -0.84 -5.32
N HIS A 393 -1.26 -2.13 -5.27
CA HIS A 393 -2.64 -2.65 -5.23
C HIS A 393 -3.22 -2.83 -3.82
N LYS A 394 -2.54 -2.36 -2.79
CA LYS A 394 -3.06 -2.42 -1.42
C LYS A 394 -4.41 -1.71 -1.36
N ALA A 395 -5.42 -2.39 -0.85
CA ALA A 395 -6.73 -1.80 -0.70
C ALA A 395 -6.67 -0.52 0.16
N ILE A 396 -7.49 0.45 -0.14
CA ILE A 396 -7.66 1.74 0.53
C ILE A 396 -6.48 2.70 0.34
N VAL A 397 -5.22 2.29 0.61
CA VAL A 397 -4.06 3.20 0.70
C VAL A 397 -2.98 2.99 -0.36
N GLY A 398 -3.13 1.97 -1.21
CA GLY A 398 -2.19 1.70 -2.30
C GLY A 398 -2.24 2.76 -3.39
N ALA A 399 -1.14 2.98 -4.10
CA ALA A 399 -1.04 4.00 -5.16
C ALA A 399 -2.08 3.81 -6.28
N ASN A 400 -2.48 2.56 -6.54
CA ASN A 400 -3.48 2.24 -7.58
C ASN A 400 -4.92 2.18 -7.05
N ALA A 401 -5.15 2.38 -5.74
CA ALA A 401 -6.49 2.23 -5.15
C ALA A 401 -7.52 3.17 -5.77
N PHE A 402 -7.08 4.33 -6.28
CA PHE A 402 -7.91 5.34 -6.91
C PHE A 402 -7.43 5.71 -8.33
N ALA A 403 -6.67 4.83 -8.99
CA ALA A 403 -6.12 5.06 -10.31
C ALA A 403 -6.84 4.21 -11.37
N HIS A 404 -7.12 4.80 -12.52
CA HIS A 404 -7.80 4.14 -13.63
C HIS A 404 -7.00 4.33 -14.92
N GLU A 405 -6.54 3.22 -15.53
CA GLU A 405 -5.86 3.23 -16.83
C GLU A 405 -6.73 2.66 -17.97
N SER A 406 -7.62 1.72 -17.65
CA SER A 406 -8.53 1.13 -18.65
C SER A 406 -9.46 2.18 -19.27
N GLY A 407 -9.52 2.25 -20.60
CA GLY A 407 -10.35 3.22 -21.31
C GLY A 407 -11.85 3.13 -20.97
N ILE A 408 -12.36 1.90 -20.68
CA ILE A 408 -13.76 1.70 -20.25
C ILE A 408 -13.99 2.29 -18.86
N HIS A 409 -13.06 2.07 -17.93
CA HIS A 409 -13.14 2.63 -16.58
C HIS A 409 -13.01 4.17 -16.62
N GLN A 410 -12.06 4.69 -17.39
CA GLN A 410 -11.87 6.13 -17.56
C GLN A 410 -13.13 6.81 -18.11
N ASP A 411 -13.76 6.22 -19.14
CA ASP A 411 -15.02 6.73 -19.70
C ASP A 411 -16.16 6.71 -18.67
N GLY A 412 -16.26 5.64 -17.88
CA GLY A 412 -17.21 5.55 -16.78
C GLY A 412 -16.99 6.63 -15.72
N MET A 413 -15.75 6.80 -15.25
CA MET A 413 -15.36 7.79 -14.25
C MET A 413 -15.63 9.23 -14.71
N LEU A 414 -15.36 9.56 -15.98
CA LEU A 414 -15.61 10.87 -16.54
C LEU A 414 -17.11 11.20 -16.62
N LYS A 415 -17.97 10.19 -16.79
CA LYS A 415 -19.43 10.34 -16.80
C LYS A 415 -20.01 10.40 -15.39
N ASN A 416 -19.56 9.53 -14.51
CA ASN A 416 -19.96 9.48 -13.10
C ASN A 416 -18.92 8.73 -12.28
N LYS A 417 -18.28 9.40 -11.32
CA LYS A 417 -17.26 8.81 -10.44
C LYS A 417 -17.77 7.56 -9.71
N LEU A 418 -19.03 7.52 -9.32
CA LEU A 418 -19.65 6.38 -8.63
C LEU A 418 -19.69 5.08 -9.45
N THR A 419 -19.36 5.10 -10.74
CA THR A 419 -19.28 3.89 -11.57
C THR A 419 -18.16 2.95 -11.10
N TYR A 420 -17.05 3.51 -10.57
CA TYR A 420 -15.86 2.75 -10.17
C TYR A 420 -15.25 3.19 -8.84
N GLU A 421 -15.70 4.28 -8.23
CA GLU A 421 -15.29 4.71 -6.90
C GLU A 421 -16.41 4.45 -5.88
N ILE A 422 -16.13 3.58 -4.91
CA ILE A 422 -17.03 3.34 -3.75
C ILE A 422 -16.69 4.26 -2.58
N ILE A 423 -15.50 4.87 -2.58
CA ILE A 423 -14.95 5.77 -1.56
C ILE A 423 -14.28 6.92 -2.29
N ALA A 424 -14.61 8.16 -1.96
CA ALA A 424 -13.85 9.31 -2.44
C ALA A 424 -12.46 9.34 -1.76
N PRO A 425 -11.37 9.61 -2.49
CA PRO A 425 -10.00 9.64 -1.90
C PRO A 425 -9.89 10.59 -0.72
N GLU A 426 -10.58 11.73 -0.77
CA GLU A 426 -10.60 12.75 0.28
C GLU A 426 -11.17 12.20 1.62
N THR A 427 -12.06 11.21 1.55
CA THR A 427 -12.62 10.55 2.73
C THR A 427 -11.53 9.95 3.62
N ILE A 428 -10.47 9.43 3.03
CA ILE A 428 -9.33 8.84 3.76
C ILE A 428 -8.17 9.82 3.96
N GLY A 429 -8.33 11.08 3.59
CA GLY A 429 -7.29 12.10 3.66
C GLY A 429 -6.25 12.03 2.54
N TYR A 430 -6.58 11.38 1.43
CA TYR A 430 -5.79 11.43 0.21
C TYR A 430 -6.31 12.54 -0.70
N PHE A 431 -5.67 13.70 -0.61
CA PHE A 431 -6.03 14.86 -1.43
C PHE A 431 -5.25 14.82 -2.74
N ARG A 432 -5.98 14.70 -3.85
CA ARG A 432 -5.44 14.86 -5.20
C ARG A 432 -5.33 16.35 -5.53
N GLY A 433 -4.43 16.72 -6.45
CA GLY A 433 -4.41 18.08 -7.01
C GLY A 433 -5.75 18.40 -7.70
N ASP A 434 -6.12 19.68 -7.76
CA ASP A 434 -7.44 20.18 -8.22
C ASP A 434 -7.88 19.63 -9.60
N ASN A 435 -6.95 19.16 -10.42
CA ASN A 435 -7.21 18.61 -11.76
C ASN A 435 -6.95 17.10 -11.89
N ASP A 436 -6.65 16.40 -10.80
CA ASP A 436 -6.34 14.97 -10.83
C ASP A 436 -7.60 14.13 -10.61
N VAL A 437 -8.17 13.60 -11.66
CA VAL A 437 -9.33 12.67 -11.63
C VAL A 437 -8.91 11.20 -11.49
N GLY A 438 -7.66 10.92 -11.18
CA GLY A 438 -7.15 9.54 -11.05
C GLY A 438 -7.03 8.80 -12.39
N VAL A 439 -7.02 9.52 -13.50
CA VAL A 439 -6.87 8.95 -14.85
C VAL A 439 -5.39 8.90 -15.22
N VAL A 440 -4.82 7.69 -15.20
CA VAL A 440 -3.46 7.44 -15.66
C VAL A 440 -3.48 7.26 -17.17
N MET A 441 -2.74 8.13 -17.89
CA MET A 441 -2.63 8.04 -19.34
C MET A 441 -1.62 6.96 -19.73
N GLY A 442 -2.09 5.82 -20.27
CA GLY A 442 -1.28 4.68 -20.63
C GLY A 442 -1.78 3.95 -21.87
N LYS A 443 -1.17 2.81 -22.20
CA LYS A 443 -1.49 2.01 -23.40
C LYS A 443 -2.97 1.59 -23.48
N HIS A 444 -3.66 1.52 -22.35
CA HIS A 444 -5.08 1.13 -22.28
C HIS A 444 -6.04 2.31 -22.33
N SER A 445 -5.53 3.56 -22.21
CA SER A 445 -6.37 4.76 -22.28
C SER A 445 -7.06 4.91 -23.62
N GLY A 446 -8.34 5.28 -23.57
CA GLY A 446 -9.18 5.48 -24.75
C GLY A 446 -9.06 6.91 -25.33
N ARG A 447 -9.58 7.09 -26.55
CA ARG A 447 -9.60 8.39 -27.26
C ARG A 447 -10.32 9.49 -26.46
N HIS A 448 -11.41 9.14 -25.77
CA HIS A 448 -12.18 10.08 -24.95
C HIS A 448 -11.40 10.58 -23.73
N ALA A 449 -10.68 9.68 -23.06
CA ALA A 449 -9.81 10.04 -21.94
C ALA A 449 -8.67 10.99 -22.38
N LEU A 450 -8.04 10.70 -23.54
CA LEU A 450 -7.03 11.59 -24.12
C LEU A 450 -7.59 12.98 -24.43
N SER A 451 -8.75 13.05 -25.09
CA SER A 451 -9.43 14.33 -25.40
C SER A 451 -9.73 15.13 -24.14
N SER A 452 -10.27 14.47 -23.11
CA SER A 452 -10.56 15.09 -21.81
C SER A 452 -9.31 15.63 -21.14
N LYS A 453 -8.22 14.85 -21.14
CA LYS A 453 -6.94 15.24 -20.54
C LYS A 453 -6.28 16.40 -21.30
N LEU A 454 -6.30 16.38 -22.63
CA LEU A 454 -5.80 17.49 -23.46
C LEU A 454 -6.57 18.78 -23.21
N LYS A 455 -7.90 18.69 -23.04
CA LYS A 455 -8.74 19.84 -22.69
C LYS A 455 -8.36 20.42 -21.31
N GLN A 456 -8.09 19.57 -20.32
CA GLN A 456 -7.60 19.99 -18.99
C GLN A 456 -6.24 20.69 -19.08
N LEU A 457 -5.35 20.21 -19.98
CA LEU A 457 -4.03 20.81 -20.20
C LEU A 457 -4.06 22.09 -21.06
N GLY A 458 -5.25 22.57 -21.46
CA GLY A 458 -5.42 23.79 -22.24
C GLY A 458 -5.12 23.64 -23.73
N VAL A 459 -5.06 22.40 -24.24
CA VAL A 459 -4.80 22.08 -25.65
C VAL A 459 -5.92 21.20 -26.20
N PRO A 460 -7.15 21.70 -26.31
CA PRO A 460 -8.29 20.93 -26.81
C PRO A 460 -8.06 20.53 -28.28
N MET A 461 -8.28 19.26 -28.61
CA MET A 461 -8.20 18.73 -29.96
C MET A 461 -9.44 17.90 -30.28
N GLU A 462 -9.89 17.95 -31.54
CA GLU A 462 -11.07 17.24 -32.04
C GLU A 462 -10.85 16.67 -33.45
N GLY A 463 -11.71 15.74 -33.86
CA GLY A 463 -11.71 15.19 -35.23
C GLY A 463 -10.39 14.51 -35.61
N ALA A 464 -9.89 14.79 -36.80
CA ALA A 464 -8.70 14.16 -37.38
C ALA A 464 -7.41 14.51 -36.63
N GLU A 465 -7.33 15.70 -36.01
CA GLU A 465 -6.20 16.13 -35.20
C GLU A 465 -6.06 15.26 -33.93
N LEU A 466 -7.18 14.99 -33.24
CA LEU A 466 -7.22 14.10 -32.10
C LEU A 466 -6.89 12.66 -32.49
N ASP A 467 -7.31 12.19 -33.68
CA ASP A 467 -7.01 10.84 -34.16
C ASP A 467 -5.51 10.66 -34.45
N ALA A 468 -4.88 11.66 -35.05
CA ALA A 468 -3.44 11.68 -35.27
C ALA A 468 -2.67 11.73 -33.96
N MET A 469 -3.10 12.57 -33.02
CA MET A 469 -2.54 12.65 -31.68
C MET A 469 -2.72 11.34 -30.91
N PHE A 470 -3.89 10.71 -31.00
CA PHE A 470 -4.16 9.44 -30.35
C PHE A 470 -3.23 8.31 -30.86
N THR A 471 -2.97 8.28 -32.16
CA THR A 471 -2.04 7.30 -32.75
C THR A 471 -0.63 7.50 -32.21
N ARG A 472 -0.12 8.74 -32.14
CA ARG A 472 1.20 9.04 -31.57
C ARG A 472 1.29 8.73 -30.09
N PHE A 473 0.27 9.12 -29.33
CA PHE A 473 0.16 8.79 -27.91
C PHE A 473 0.25 7.28 -27.68
N LYS A 474 -0.44 6.47 -28.49
CA LYS A 474 -0.39 4.99 -28.38
C LYS A 474 1.01 4.45 -28.60
N LEU A 475 1.72 4.92 -29.61
CA LEU A 475 3.11 4.49 -29.86
C LEU A 475 4.03 4.76 -28.66
N VAL A 476 3.91 5.92 -28.03
CA VAL A 476 4.70 6.25 -26.84
C VAL A 476 4.25 5.43 -25.64
N ALA A 477 2.93 5.30 -25.43
CA ALA A 477 2.36 4.59 -24.29
C ALA A 477 2.61 3.07 -24.33
N GLU A 478 2.81 2.48 -25.51
CA GLU A 478 3.17 1.05 -25.67
C GLU A 478 4.63 0.75 -25.30
N THR A 479 5.51 1.72 -25.46
CA THR A 479 6.94 1.54 -25.18
C THR A 479 7.32 1.98 -23.78
N LYS A 480 6.43 2.67 -23.06
CA LYS A 480 6.74 3.29 -21.77
C LYS A 480 6.14 2.53 -20.58
N LEU A 481 6.97 2.20 -19.59
CA LEU A 481 6.54 1.70 -18.30
C LEU A 481 6.07 2.86 -17.39
N GLY A 482 4.91 2.70 -16.73
CA GLY A 482 4.41 3.68 -15.77
C GLY A 482 3.50 4.78 -16.32
N GLY A 483 3.09 4.69 -17.59
CA GLY A 483 2.17 5.66 -18.21
C GLY A 483 2.85 6.92 -18.73
N VAL A 484 2.07 7.81 -19.33
CA VAL A 484 2.49 9.09 -19.92
C VAL A 484 2.02 10.23 -19.00
N ASN A 485 2.94 11.02 -18.48
CA ASN A 485 2.60 12.16 -17.62
C ASN A 485 2.17 13.40 -18.43
N ASP A 486 1.72 14.44 -17.74
CA ASP A 486 1.16 15.65 -18.37
C ASP A 486 2.20 16.39 -19.21
N ASP A 487 3.43 16.51 -18.75
CA ASP A 487 4.51 17.18 -19.51
C ASP A 487 4.89 16.39 -20.77
N GLU A 488 4.87 15.06 -20.68
CA GLU A 488 5.12 14.19 -21.81
C GLU A 488 3.96 14.19 -22.81
N LEU A 489 2.72 14.23 -22.31
CA LEU A 489 1.56 14.35 -23.17
C LEU A 489 1.61 15.68 -23.95
N LEU A 490 1.98 16.77 -23.28
CA LEU A 490 2.23 18.06 -23.93
C LEU A 490 3.43 18.01 -24.89
N ALA A 491 4.45 17.21 -24.60
CA ALA A 491 5.56 16.97 -25.52
C ALA A 491 5.09 16.22 -26.78
N ILE A 492 4.27 15.17 -26.64
CA ILE A 492 3.69 14.43 -27.77
C ILE A 492 2.78 15.34 -28.62
N VAL A 493 2.03 16.25 -27.99
CA VAL A 493 1.26 17.29 -28.68
C VAL A 493 2.18 18.14 -29.54
N ARG A 494 3.29 18.60 -28.96
CA ARG A 494 4.29 19.44 -29.65
C ARG A 494 5.11 18.66 -30.67
N ASP A 495 5.37 17.35 -30.44
CA ASP A 495 6.00 16.41 -31.38
C ASP A 495 5.06 16.05 -32.55
N GLY A 496 3.82 16.46 -32.51
CA GLY A 496 2.94 16.47 -33.68
C GLY A 496 3.46 17.33 -34.81
N GLU A 497 4.29 18.26 -34.45
CA GLU A 497 5.31 18.90 -35.26
C GLU A 497 6.61 18.08 -35.08
N SER A 498 6.67 16.87 -35.66
CA SER A 498 7.84 15.99 -35.56
C SER A 498 9.10 16.71 -36.05
N VAL A 499 10.24 16.45 -35.43
CA VAL A 499 11.56 16.64 -36.06
C VAL A 499 11.60 15.69 -37.25
N SER A 500 10.83 16.03 -38.28
CA SER A 500 10.78 15.27 -39.52
C SER A 500 12.11 15.37 -40.26
N ASP A 501 12.98 16.28 -39.81
CA ASP A 501 14.24 16.59 -40.48
C ASP A 501 15.25 17.07 -39.40
N PRO A 502 15.88 16.14 -38.64
CA PRO A 502 16.78 16.50 -37.56
C PRO A 502 18.03 17.23 -38.09
N ALA A 503 18.43 18.31 -37.41
CA ALA A 503 19.63 19.06 -37.75
C ALA A 503 20.89 18.20 -37.59
N TRP A 504 20.89 17.24 -36.68
CA TRP A 504 21.98 16.35 -36.38
C TRP A 504 21.52 14.91 -36.15
N ALA A 505 22.16 13.94 -36.78
CA ALA A 505 21.98 12.52 -36.55
C ALA A 505 23.22 11.90 -35.93
N LEU A 506 23.07 11.13 -34.84
CA LEU A 506 24.18 10.39 -34.23
C LEU A 506 24.48 9.14 -35.08
N GLU A 507 25.69 9.04 -35.62
CA GLU A 507 26.13 7.86 -36.40
C GLU A 507 26.86 6.84 -35.53
N SER A 508 27.87 7.29 -34.76
CA SER A 508 28.60 6.39 -33.87
C SER A 508 29.20 7.10 -32.66
N VAL A 509 29.36 6.33 -31.59
CA VAL A 509 30.03 6.74 -30.35
C VAL A 509 31.06 5.68 -29.99
N GLN A 510 32.26 6.11 -29.68
CA GLN A 510 33.31 5.28 -29.10
C GLN A 510 33.83 5.94 -27.83
N VAL A 511 33.92 5.19 -26.74
CA VAL A 511 34.41 5.69 -25.46
C VAL A 511 35.53 4.80 -24.95
N VAL A 512 36.61 5.43 -24.49
CA VAL A 512 37.68 4.78 -23.77
C VAL A 512 37.70 5.35 -22.35
N CYS A 513 37.47 4.48 -21.35
CA CYS A 513 37.50 4.86 -19.95
C CYS A 513 38.09 3.73 -19.09
N GLY A 514 38.66 4.10 -17.93
CA GLY A 514 39.27 3.16 -17.00
C GLY A 514 39.96 3.90 -15.87
N THR A 515 40.51 3.15 -14.92
CA THR A 515 41.17 3.72 -13.73
C THR A 515 42.57 4.31 -14.01
N MET A 516 43.14 4.03 -15.15
CA MET A 516 44.52 4.39 -15.53
C MET A 516 44.63 5.45 -16.65
N GLY A 517 43.51 6.03 -17.08
CA GLY A 517 43.52 7.00 -18.18
C GLY A 517 42.43 8.05 -18.08
N LEU A 518 42.53 9.09 -18.91
CA LEU A 518 41.53 10.12 -19.04
C LEU A 518 40.34 9.56 -19.83
N PRO A 519 39.10 9.68 -19.33
CA PRO A 519 37.91 9.31 -20.11
C PRO A 519 37.86 10.13 -21.40
N THR A 520 37.81 9.44 -22.53
CA THR A 520 37.84 10.06 -23.87
C THR A 520 36.71 9.52 -24.71
N ALA A 521 35.97 10.38 -25.38
CA ALA A 521 34.92 9.99 -26.31
C ALA A 521 35.22 10.52 -27.73
N THR A 522 35.03 9.65 -28.73
CA THR A 522 34.97 10.01 -30.14
C THR A 522 33.55 9.85 -30.62
N VAL A 523 32.94 10.95 -31.08
CA VAL A 523 31.56 10.98 -31.57
C VAL A 523 31.56 11.38 -33.05
N LYS A 524 30.83 10.61 -33.86
CA LYS A 524 30.56 10.92 -35.25
C LYS A 524 29.09 11.27 -35.43
N MET A 525 28.82 12.45 -35.97
CA MET A 525 27.47 12.94 -36.24
C MET A 525 27.36 13.35 -37.71
N ILE A 526 26.16 13.23 -38.26
CA ILE A 526 25.83 13.65 -39.61
C ILE A 526 24.97 14.90 -39.51
N ALA A 527 25.38 15.99 -40.15
CA ALA A 527 24.58 17.21 -40.26
C ALA A 527 23.48 17.05 -41.30
N LYS A 528 22.49 17.95 -41.29
CA LYS A 528 21.35 17.95 -42.22
C LYS A 528 21.72 17.91 -43.70
N ASP A 529 22.85 18.47 -44.09
CA ASP A 529 23.39 18.47 -45.46
C ASP A 529 24.06 17.12 -45.86
N GLY A 530 24.08 16.13 -44.95
CA GLY A 530 24.71 14.84 -45.16
C GLY A 530 26.21 14.80 -44.84
N THR A 531 26.82 15.91 -44.41
CA THR A 531 28.23 15.96 -44.04
C THR A 531 28.47 15.28 -42.70
N ALA A 532 29.54 14.45 -42.66
CA ALA A 532 29.94 13.76 -41.43
C ALA A 532 30.96 14.60 -40.64
N HIS A 533 30.70 14.79 -39.36
CA HIS A 533 31.58 15.51 -38.45
C HIS A 533 32.02 14.59 -37.32
N ILE A 534 33.31 14.68 -36.96
CA ILE A 534 33.92 13.87 -35.91
C ILE A 534 34.55 14.80 -34.87
N SER A 535 34.29 14.51 -33.61
CA SER A 535 34.91 15.18 -32.47
C SER A 535 35.44 14.16 -31.48
N CYS A 536 36.65 14.46 -30.92
CA CYS A 536 37.24 13.66 -29.86
C CYS A 536 37.57 14.57 -28.68
N VAL A 537 36.99 14.27 -27.51
CA VAL A 537 37.11 15.13 -26.32
C VAL A 537 37.35 14.30 -25.07
N VAL A 538 38.12 14.88 -24.14
CA VAL A 538 38.36 14.34 -22.80
C VAL A 538 37.29 14.86 -21.83
N GLY A 539 36.73 13.96 -21.01
CA GLY A 539 35.78 14.30 -19.98
C GLY A 539 36.24 13.87 -18.58
N THR A 540 35.38 14.15 -17.59
CA THR A 540 35.54 13.67 -16.21
C THR A 540 35.04 12.24 -16.03
N GLY A 541 34.21 11.77 -16.97
CA GLY A 541 33.65 10.43 -17.05
C GLY A 541 33.20 10.11 -18.47
N PRO A 542 32.79 8.86 -18.78
CA PRO A 542 32.41 8.42 -20.10
C PRO A 542 31.29 9.27 -20.72
N VAL A 543 30.24 9.54 -19.98
CA VAL A 543 29.08 10.32 -20.45
C VAL A 543 29.42 11.80 -20.63
N ASP A 544 30.20 12.39 -19.70
CA ASP A 544 30.68 13.79 -19.81
C ASP A 544 31.57 13.98 -21.05
N ALA A 545 32.43 13.01 -21.34
CA ALA A 545 33.27 13.05 -22.55
C ALA A 545 32.41 13.03 -23.81
N VAL A 546 31.35 12.20 -23.85
CA VAL A 546 30.41 12.12 -24.98
C VAL A 546 29.63 13.43 -25.16
N PHE A 547 29.07 13.97 -24.10
CA PHE A 547 28.31 15.22 -24.17
C PHE A 547 29.19 16.39 -24.64
N LYS A 548 30.38 16.52 -24.09
CA LYS A 548 31.35 17.52 -24.55
C LYS A 548 31.78 17.33 -26.02
N ALA A 549 31.91 16.08 -26.50
CA ALA A 549 32.20 15.81 -27.88
C ALA A 549 31.04 16.22 -28.82
N ILE A 550 29.79 16.02 -28.38
CA ILE A 550 28.60 16.47 -29.10
C ILE A 550 28.51 18.00 -29.08
N ASP A 551 28.72 18.65 -27.94
CA ASP A 551 28.71 20.11 -27.81
C ASP A 551 29.74 20.80 -28.71
N ALA A 552 30.93 20.19 -28.84
CA ALA A 552 31.97 20.70 -29.73
C ALA A 552 31.58 20.67 -31.22
N LEU A 553 30.67 19.74 -31.62
CA LEU A 553 30.11 19.67 -32.97
C LEU A 553 28.93 20.61 -33.16
N VAL A 554 27.97 20.58 -32.22
CA VAL A 554 26.72 21.35 -32.30
C VAL A 554 26.94 22.83 -31.99
N ARG A 555 27.92 23.16 -31.15
CA ARG A 555 28.33 24.53 -30.76
C ARG A 555 27.21 25.37 -30.13
N LEU A 556 26.31 24.71 -29.42
CA LEU A 556 25.27 25.36 -28.61
C LEU A 556 25.69 25.35 -27.15
N ASP A 557 25.61 26.50 -26.51
CA ASP A 557 25.87 26.64 -25.08
C ASP A 557 24.63 26.22 -24.29
N VAL A 558 24.62 24.98 -23.79
CA VAL A 558 23.50 24.40 -23.02
C VAL A 558 23.95 24.02 -21.61
N VAL A 559 22.98 23.95 -20.72
CA VAL A 559 23.14 23.44 -19.34
C VAL A 559 22.26 22.22 -19.19
N LEU A 560 22.87 21.13 -18.77
CA LEU A 560 22.17 19.90 -18.39
C LEU A 560 21.43 20.15 -17.07
N THR A 561 20.09 20.03 -17.08
CA THR A 561 19.24 20.24 -15.89
C THR A 561 18.78 18.95 -15.26
N GLU A 562 18.68 17.87 -16.04
CA GLU A 562 18.34 16.53 -15.55
C GLU A 562 19.09 15.49 -16.36
N TYR A 563 19.64 14.51 -15.65
CA TYR A 563 20.21 13.30 -16.21
C TYR A 563 19.80 12.12 -15.33
N ARG A 564 19.02 11.20 -15.90
CA ARG A 564 18.52 10.02 -15.18
C ARG A 564 18.67 8.79 -16.08
N VAL A 565 19.21 7.72 -15.51
CA VAL A 565 19.30 6.41 -16.17
C VAL A 565 18.46 5.42 -15.37
N THR A 566 17.52 4.76 -16.04
CA THR A 566 16.63 3.76 -15.44
C THR A 566 16.80 2.44 -16.19
N ALA A 567 17.03 1.34 -15.46
CA ALA A 567 17.00 0.02 -16.05
C ALA A 567 15.53 -0.39 -16.31
N VAL A 568 15.21 -0.67 -17.58
CA VAL A 568 13.86 -1.07 -18.00
C VAL A 568 13.66 -2.57 -17.86
N THR A 569 14.73 -3.35 -18.02
CA THR A 569 14.73 -4.80 -17.87
C THR A 569 15.75 -5.24 -16.83
N ALA A 570 15.62 -6.46 -16.31
CA ALA A 570 16.57 -7.00 -15.33
C ALA A 570 17.69 -7.77 -16.00
N GLY A 571 18.89 -7.80 -15.39
CA GLY A 571 20.04 -8.59 -15.81
C GLY A 571 21.18 -7.77 -16.40
N ILE A 572 22.26 -8.47 -16.81
CA ILE A 572 23.49 -7.85 -17.34
C ILE A 572 23.24 -7.13 -18.67
N ASN A 573 22.28 -7.60 -19.46
CA ASN A 573 21.88 -7.02 -20.74
C ASN A 573 20.62 -6.15 -20.59
N ALA A 574 20.42 -5.53 -19.41
CA ALA A 574 19.29 -4.66 -19.18
C ALA A 574 19.25 -3.52 -20.19
N LEU A 575 18.07 -3.30 -20.78
CA LEU A 575 17.82 -2.10 -21.56
C LEU A 575 17.80 -0.90 -20.59
N ALA A 576 18.69 0.06 -20.82
CA ALA A 576 18.71 1.32 -20.08
C ALA A 576 17.94 2.39 -20.85
N GLU A 577 17.03 3.07 -20.19
CA GLU A 577 16.40 4.30 -20.65
C GLU A 577 17.08 5.48 -19.97
N THR A 578 17.62 6.38 -20.77
CA THR A 578 18.24 7.62 -20.29
C THR A 578 17.32 8.79 -20.60
N THR A 579 16.96 9.56 -19.57
CA THR A 579 16.26 10.84 -19.70
C THR A 579 17.27 11.97 -19.57
N VAL A 580 17.26 12.88 -20.52
CA VAL A 580 18.11 14.08 -20.55
C VAL A 580 17.22 15.30 -20.67
N ALA A 581 17.43 16.30 -19.82
CA ALA A 581 16.81 17.61 -19.94
C ALA A 581 17.89 18.70 -20.02
N ILE A 582 17.81 19.55 -21.02
CA ILE A 582 18.74 20.66 -21.26
C ILE A 582 18.00 22.00 -21.31
N LYS A 583 18.71 23.07 -20.95
CA LYS A 583 18.25 24.45 -21.19
C LYS A 583 19.40 25.27 -21.78
N PRO A 584 19.11 26.34 -22.54
CA PRO A 584 20.14 27.30 -22.96
C PRO A 584 20.89 27.86 -21.75
N LYS A 585 22.17 28.12 -21.89
CA LYS A 585 22.96 28.78 -20.84
C LYS A 585 22.55 30.24 -20.73
N GLU A 586 22.43 30.76 -19.50
CA GLU A 586 22.13 32.18 -19.25
C GLU A 586 23.21 33.06 -19.91
N GLY A 587 22.78 34.13 -20.59
CA GLY A 587 23.65 35.02 -21.37
C GLY A 587 23.87 34.62 -22.82
N THR A 588 23.25 33.52 -23.28
CA THR A 588 23.30 33.09 -24.70
C THR A 588 22.09 33.54 -25.52
N GLU A 589 21.25 34.41 -24.94
CA GLU A 589 20.00 34.92 -25.56
C GLU A 589 20.25 35.56 -26.94
N GLN A 590 21.40 36.15 -27.15
CA GLN A 590 21.77 36.74 -28.44
C GLN A 590 22.01 35.68 -29.53
N LYS A 591 22.38 34.44 -29.16
CA LYS A 591 22.58 33.32 -30.08
C LYS A 591 21.33 32.50 -30.31
N VAL A 592 20.43 32.42 -29.33
CA VAL A 592 19.30 31.48 -29.30
C VAL A 592 17.95 32.21 -29.40
N GLY A 593 17.93 33.54 -29.27
CA GLY A 593 16.74 34.38 -29.36
C GLY A 593 15.85 34.43 -28.11
N THR A 594 14.99 35.44 -28.03
CA THR A 594 14.13 35.68 -26.87
C THR A 594 12.96 34.69 -26.72
N SER A 595 12.71 33.85 -27.71
CA SER A 595 11.62 32.86 -27.72
C SER A 595 11.81 31.68 -26.78
N VAL A 596 13.05 31.45 -26.31
CA VAL A 596 13.37 30.37 -25.33
C VAL A 596 12.95 30.67 -23.91
N PHE A 597 12.37 31.85 -23.64
CA PHE A 597 11.81 32.16 -22.34
C PHE A 597 10.38 31.64 -22.21
N LYS A 598 10.12 30.90 -21.10
CA LYS A 598 8.77 30.51 -20.66
C LYS A 598 8.36 31.45 -19.54
N THR A 599 7.20 32.10 -19.69
CA THR A 599 6.62 32.86 -18.58
C THR A 599 5.83 31.89 -17.70
N ASN A 600 6.12 31.84 -16.42
CA ASN A 600 5.30 31.14 -15.46
C ASN A 600 3.98 31.90 -15.32
N LEU A 601 2.87 31.28 -15.70
CA LEU A 601 1.54 31.92 -15.70
C LEU A 601 1.04 32.23 -14.28
N GLN A 602 1.59 31.59 -13.25
CA GLN A 602 1.20 31.83 -11.85
C GLN A 602 2.03 32.91 -11.17
N THR A 603 3.34 33.00 -11.47
CA THR A 603 4.24 33.95 -10.82
C THR A 603 4.62 35.13 -11.72
N GLY A 604 4.37 35.07 -13.03
CA GLY A 604 4.79 36.08 -14.01
C GLY A 604 6.29 36.08 -14.31
N GLU A 605 7.05 35.18 -13.68
CA GLU A 605 8.50 35.11 -13.87
C GLU A 605 8.86 34.48 -15.22
N LYS A 606 9.85 35.07 -15.89
CA LYS A 606 10.41 34.53 -17.13
C LYS A 606 11.57 33.59 -16.81
N GLY A 607 11.42 32.30 -17.10
CA GLY A 607 12.47 31.29 -17.00
C GLY A 607 12.88 30.74 -18.37
N LEU A 608 14.12 30.21 -18.48
CA LEU A 608 14.59 29.53 -19.67
C LEU A 608 13.84 28.21 -19.87
N ARG A 609 13.46 27.93 -21.12
CA ARG A 609 12.74 26.71 -21.49
C ARG A 609 13.66 25.50 -21.40
N THR A 610 13.14 24.41 -20.85
CA THR A 610 13.81 23.11 -20.80
C THR A 610 13.34 22.23 -21.95
N PHE A 611 14.30 21.52 -22.58
CA PHE A 611 14.06 20.56 -23.65
C PHE A 611 14.46 19.18 -23.15
N THR A 612 13.48 18.29 -23.03
CA THR A 612 13.69 16.94 -22.49
C THR A 612 13.60 15.91 -23.61
N ALA A 613 14.45 14.89 -23.56
CA ALA A 613 14.39 13.76 -24.46
C ALA A 613 14.78 12.47 -23.74
N THR A 614 14.35 11.34 -24.30
CA THR A 614 14.71 10.00 -23.84
C THR A 614 15.43 9.24 -24.94
N GLY A 615 16.39 8.40 -24.53
CA GLY A 615 17.07 7.47 -25.42
C GLY A 615 17.15 6.10 -24.75
N ALA A 616 16.95 5.04 -25.51
CA ALA A 616 17.01 3.67 -24.99
C ALA A 616 18.10 2.88 -25.73
N ASP A 617 18.94 2.18 -24.98
CA ASP A 617 19.94 1.24 -25.49
C ASP A 617 20.37 0.27 -24.36
N THR A 618 20.97 -0.86 -24.73
CA THR A 618 21.63 -1.76 -23.76
C THR A 618 22.95 -1.17 -23.23
N ASP A 619 23.55 -0.22 -23.96
CA ASP A 619 24.69 0.57 -23.51
C ASP A 619 24.22 1.94 -22.99
N ILE A 620 24.49 2.20 -21.71
CA ILE A 620 24.11 3.44 -21.04
C ILE A 620 24.75 4.69 -21.64
N VAL A 621 25.92 4.55 -22.27
CA VAL A 621 26.62 5.67 -22.93
C VAL A 621 25.96 6.00 -24.26
N VAL A 622 25.57 4.97 -25.01
CA VAL A 622 24.83 5.12 -26.28
C VAL A 622 23.44 5.67 -26.04
N SER A 623 22.70 5.14 -25.04
CA SER A 623 21.37 5.67 -24.67
C SER A 623 21.44 7.14 -24.26
N SER A 624 22.48 7.52 -23.50
CA SER A 624 22.72 8.90 -23.07
C SER A 624 23.03 9.81 -24.26
N ALA A 625 23.89 9.37 -25.19
CA ALA A 625 24.22 10.12 -26.39
C ALA A 625 22.99 10.38 -27.27
N ARG A 626 22.16 9.34 -27.48
CA ARG A 626 20.90 9.46 -28.24
C ARG A 626 19.96 10.46 -27.60
N ALA A 627 19.69 10.34 -26.29
CA ALA A 627 18.84 11.27 -25.56
C ALA A 627 19.31 12.71 -25.69
N TYR A 628 20.62 12.93 -25.56
CA TYR A 628 21.23 14.26 -25.64
C TYR A 628 21.08 14.89 -27.03
N VAL A 629 21.38 14.13 -28.10
CA VAL A 629 21.23 14.62 -29.50
C VAL A 629 19.76 14.93 -29.82
N ILE A 630 18.81 14.11 -29.35
CA ILE A 630 17.37 14.38 -29.56
C ILE A 630 16.97 15.66 -28.83
N ALA A 631 17.43 15.87 -27.58
CA ALA A 631 17.14 17.09 -26.84
C ALA A 631 17.69 18.35 -27.53
N LEU A 632 18.92 18.26 -28.05
CA LEU A 632 19.53 19.34 -28.83
C LEU A 632 18.76 19.63 -30.13
N ASN A 633 18.37 18.60 -30.89
CA ASN A 633 17.58 18.78 -32.11
C ASN A 633 16.22 19.45 -31.79
N ARG A 634 15.56 19.09 -30.71
CA ARG A 634 14.32 19.75 -30.23
C ARG A 634 14.55 21.24 -29.96
N MET A 635 15.68 21.57 -29.33
CA MET A 635 16.03 22.96 -29.08
C MET A 635 16.30 23.72 -30.37
N VAL A 636 17.11 23.16 -31.29
CA VAL A 636 17.44 23.78 -32.59
C VAL A 636 16.18 24.01 -33.42
N GLU A 637 15.32 23.02 -33.55
CA GLU A 637 14.06 23.13 -34.29
C GLU A 637 13.12 24.19 -33.69
N TYR A 638 12.99 24.23 -32.35
CA TYR A 638 12.18 25.21 -31.67
C TYR A 638 12.67 26.64 -31.95
N VAL A 639 14.00 26.84 -31.89
CA VAL A 639 14.61 28.14 -32.17
C VAL A 639 14.43 28.54 -33.64
N ALA A 640 14.58 27.60 -34.58
CA ALA A 640 14.37 27.85 -36.01
C ALA A 640 12.91 28.25 -36.34
N LYS A 641 11.92 27.56 -35.75
CA LYS A 641 10.50 27.85 -35.96
C LYS A 641 10.03 29.17 -35.34
N SER A 642 10.68 29.63 -34.28
CA SER A 642 10.27 30.87 -33.59
C SER A 642 10.71 32.16 -34.28
N GLY A 643 11.35 32.08 -35.46
CA GLY A 643 11.73 33.23 -36.28
C GLY A 643 12.82 34.12 -35.66
N THR A 644 13.46 33.68 -34.60
CA THR A 644 14.58 34.39 -33.98
C THR A 644 15.89 33.87 -34.55
N TYR A 645 16.70 34.79 -35.01
CA TYR A 645 17.98 34.60 -35.68
C TYR A 645 18.85 33.54 -35.01
N VAL A 646 19.04 32.41 -35.67
CA VAL A 646 20.14 31.50 -35.40
C VAL A 646 21.23 31.90 -36.38
N ASP A 647 22.47 32.07 -35.90
CA ASP A 647 23.61 32.28 -36.77
C ASP A 647 23.56 31.24 -37.90
N ALA A 648 23.48 31.71 -39.13
CA ALA A 648 23.31 30.86 -40.32
C ALA A 648 24.41 29.75 -40.43
N GLU A 649 25.53 29.89 -39.73
CA GLU A 649 26.57 28.88 -39.61
C GLU A 649 26.18 27.63 -38.78
N VAL A 650 25.14 27.71 -37.88
CA VAL A 650 24.70 26.57 -37.05
C VAL A 650 23.66 25.72 -37.78
N VAL A 651 22.91 26.29 -38.74
CA VAL A 651 21.82 25.61 -39.47
C VAL A 651 22.25 25.19 -40.89
N SER A 652 23.33 25.77 -41.44
CA SER A 652 23.75 25.57 -42.81
C SER A 652 25.01 24.70 -42.96
N ARG A 653 25.46 24.04 -41.93
CA ARG A 653 26.57 23.06 -42.01
C ARG A 653 26.14 21.68 -41.59
#